data_31747fee53a369f4a9142b0790a1f886
#
_entry.id   31747fee53a369f4a9142b0790a1f886
#
_cell.length_a   1.000
_cell.length_b   1.000
_cell.length_c   1.000
_cell.angle_alpha   90.00
_cell.angle_beta   90.00
_cell.angle_gamma   90.00
#
_symmetry.space_group_name_H-M   'P 1'
#
loop_
_entity.id
_entity.type
_entity.pdbx_description
1 polymer ?
#
loop_
_entity_poly.entity_id
_entity_poly.type
_entity_poly.pdbx_seq_one_letter_code
_entity_poly.pdbx_strand_id
1 'polypeptide(L)'
;MTTLWLIVLCGVLAVIYAIWATRSVLQADAGSARMQEISAAVREGAQAYLKRQYSTIALVGIVIFLIVGYFLGWLVGVGFAVGAILSGSVGFIGMNVSVRANVRTAQAAISSLAAGLEIAFRSGAITGLLVAGLALLGVTLYFGFLTGTLHMAANNREVIDSLVALGFGASLISIFARLGGGIFTKGADVGGDLVGKVEAGIPEDDPRNPATIADNVGDNVGDCAGMAADLFETYAVTTVATMVLAAIFFSGAGSDVLMHMMSFPIAIGGACIIASIIGTFFVKLGPSQSIMGALYKGMIATAILSLIGIALVTYLLIGFGPLPGANYSGLTLFVCGIVGLAVTGLIIWITEFYTGTNFRPVRSIALASVTGHGTNVIQGLAVSLEATALPALVIIAGILISYNLAGLFGIAIAVTTMLALAGIVVALDAFGPVTDNAGGIAEMAGLPKEVRKSTDALDAVGNTTKAVTKGYAIGSAGLGALVLFAAYNEDLKYFVANAGPNSYFKGVAPDFSLNNPYVVAGLLFGGMLPYLFAALGMTAVGRAASSIVEEVRRQFRERPGIMQGRDKPDYGRAVDMLTRAAIKEMIIPSLLPVLSPIVGYFIIYFVAGGGAQGKSAAFSALGAMLLGVIVTGLFVAISMTSGGGAWDNAKKYIEDGHYGGKGSDAHKAAVTGDTVGDPYKDTAGPAVNPMIKITNIVALLLLAVLAH
;
A
#
# COMPACT_ATOMS: atom_id res chain seq x y z
N MET A 1 -21.44 -18.82 14.33
CA MET A 1 -21.66 -19.12 12.88
C MET A 1 -22.50 -18.06 12.17
N THR A 2 -23.67 -17.66 12.71
CA THR A 2 -24.50 -16.60 12.08
C THR A 2 -23.76 -15.29 11.87
N THR A 3 -22.97 -14.86 12.84
CA THR A 3 -22.11 -13.65 12.74
C THR A 3 -21.13 -13.74 11.58
N LEU A 4 -20.45 -14.86 11.41
CA LEU A 4 -19.49 -15.05 10.29
C LEU A 4 -20.19 -14.94 8.93
N TRP A 5 -21.40 -15.51 8.79
CA TRP A 5 -22.15 -15.41 7.55
C TRP A 5 -22.62 -13.98 7.24
N LEU A 6 -22.95 -13.19 8.26
CA LEU A 6 -23.26 -11.76 8.07
C LEU A 6 -22.01 -10.98 7.60
N ILE A 7 -20.84 -11.30 8.14
CA ILE A 7 -19.57 -10.69 7.70
C ILE A 7 -19.26 -11.10 6.25
N VAL A 8 -19.43 -12.37 5.92
CA VAL A 8 -19.27 -12.86 4.54
C VAL A 8 -20.21 -12.11 3.60
N LEU A 9 -21.47 -11.89 3.99
CA LEU A 9 -22.43 -11.14 3.19
C LEU A 9 -21.92 -9.70 2.91
N CYS A 10 -21.33 -9.02 3.90
CA CYS A 10 -20.74 -7.70 3.68
C CYS A 10 -19.63 -7.73 2.62
N GLY A 11 -18.72 -8.71 2.69
CA GLY A 11 -17.67 -8.88 1.69
C GLY A 11 -18.22 -9.22 0.29
N VAL A 12 -19.24 -10.05 0.22
CA VAL A 12 -19.93 -10.39 -1.05
C VAL A 12 -20.61 -9.15 -1.66
N LEU A 13 -21.21 -8.27 -0.85
CA LEU A 13 -21.78 -7.02 -1.32
C LEU A 13 -20.74 -6.10 -1.95
N ALA A 14 -19.52 -6.06 -1.41
CA ALA A 14 -18.41 -5.32 -2.04
C ALA A 14 -18.07 -5.88 -3.43
N VAL A 15 -18.02 -7.21 -3.57
CA VAL A 15 -17.77 -7.87 -4.86
C VAL A 15 -18.92 -7.60 -5.85
N ILE A 16 -20.15 -7.66 -5.40
CA ILE A 16 -21.33 -7.34 -6.23
C ILE A 16 -21.26 -5.88 -6.70
N TYR A 17 -20.93 -4.94 -5.81
CA TYR A 17 -20.73 -3.55 -6.19
C TYR A 17 -19.62 -3.41 -7.24
N ALA A 18 -18.49 -4.08 -7.05
CA ALA A 18 -17.38 -4.04 -7.99
C ALA A 18 -17.78 -4.59 -9.38
N ILE A 19 -18.57 -5.65 -9.43
CA ILE A 19 -19.09 -6.21 -10.70
C ILE A 19 -20.05 -5.22 -11.38
N TRP A 20 -20.96 -4.62 -10.61
CA TRP A 20 -21.89 -3.63 -11.12
C TRP A 20 -21.15 -2.39 -11.65
N ALA A 21 -20.21 -1.85 -10.88
CA ALA A 21 -19.41 -0.70 -11.25
C ALA A 21 -18.53 -0.97 -12.47
N THR A 22 -17.92 -2.17 -12.56
CA THR A 22 -17.15 -2.60 -13.74
C THR A 22 -18.02 -2.62 -15.00
N ARG A 23 -19.21 -3.19 -14.93
CA ARG A 23 -20.14 -3.17 -16.08
C ARG A 23 -20.49 -1.74 -16.48
N SER A 24 -20.77 -0.87 -15.51
CA SER A 24 -21.10 0.53 -15.76
C SER A 24 -19.94 1.29 -16.44
N VAL A 25 -18.71 1.11 -15.97
CA VAL A 25 -17.53 1.73 -16.59
C VAL A 25 -17.31 1.19 -18.00
N LEU A 26 -17.39 -0.12 -18.22
CA LEU A 26 -17.14 -0.73 -19.53
C LEU A 26 -18.21 -0.40 -20.58
N GLN A 27 -19.44 -0.07 -20.16
CA GLN A 27 -20.52 0.38 -21.05
C GLN A 27 -20.39 1.84 -21.47
N ALA A 28 -19.58 2.64 -20.77
CA ALA A 28 -19.33 4.03 -21.13
C ALA A 28 -18.60 4.11 -22.48
N ASP A 29 -18.84 5.20 -23.21
CA ASP A 29 -18.24 5.44 -24.53
C ASP A 29 -16.71 5.48 -24.46
N ALA A 30 -16.06 4.77 -25.36
CA ALA A 30 -14.59 4.68 -25.44
C ALA A 30 -13.97 5.75 -26.38
N GLY A 31 -14.78 6.66 -26.92
CA GLY A 31 -14.33 7.78 -27.71
C GLY A 31 -13.92 7.46 -29.14
N SER A 32 -13.15 8.35 -29.73
CA SER A 32 -12.75 8.30 -31.14
C SER A 32 -11.85 7.09 -31.45
N ALA A 33 -11.75 6.74 -32.73
CA ALA A 33 -10.85 5.66 -33.19
C ALA A 33 -9.39 5.89 -32.75
N ARG A 34 -8.92 7.15 -32.75
CA ARG A 34 -7.56 7.49 -32.30
C ARG A 34 -7.37 7.26 -30.81
N MET A 35 -8.34 7.66 -29.99
CA MET A 35 -8.32 7.40 -28.54
C MET A 35 -8.30 5.90 -28.25
N GLN A 36 -9.08 5.12 -28.99
CA GLN A 36 -9.15 3.66 -28.84
C GLN A 36 -7.86 2.99 -29.29
N GLU A 37 -7.17 3.48 -30.34
CA GLU A 37 -5.85 3.00 -30.76
C GLU A 37 -4.81 3.17 -29.64
N ILE A 38 -4.74 4.34 -29.02
CA ILE A 38 -3.85 4.64 -27.90
C ILE A 38 -4.16 3.73 -26.71
N SER A 39 -5.43 3.66 -26.33
CA SER A 39 -5.90 2.78 -25.24
C SER A 39 -5.58 1.30 -25.50
N ALA A 40 -5.63 0.85 -26.77
CA ALA A 40 -5.27 -0.52 -27.13
C ALA A 40 -3.78 -0.78 -26.93
N ALA A 41 -2.89 0.18 -27.26
CA ALA A 41 -1.47 0.07 -27.04
C ALA A 41 -1.12 0.01 -25.54
N VAL A 42 -1.73 0.87 -24.71
CA VAL A 42 -1.58 0.83 -23.25
C VAL A 42 -2.07 -0.52 -22.69
N ARG A 43 -3.21 -1.02 -23.15
CA ARG A 43 -3.78 -2.31 -22.71
C ARG A 43 -2.88 -3.48 -23.10
N GLU A 44 -2.30 -3.48 -24.28
CA GLU A 44 -1.37 -4.52 -24.75
C GLU A 44 -0.11 -4.53 -23.86
N GLY A 45 0.48 -3.36 -23.60
CA GLY A 45 1.60 -3.20 -22.68
C GLY A 45 1.29 -3.69 -21.28
N ALA A 46 0.12 -3.29 -20.74
CA ALA A 46 -0.37 -3.71 -19.43
C ALA A 46 -0.51 -5.25 -19.32
N GLN A 47 -1.07 -5.89 -20.35
CA GLN A 47 -1.21 -7.34 -20.39
C GLN A 47 0.13 -8.07 -20.47
N ALA A 48 1.08 -7.54 -21.25
CA ALA A 48 2.42 -8.09 -21.34
C ALA A 48 3.16 -8.01 -19.98
N TYR A 49 3.07 -6.87 -19.31
CA TYR A 49 3.62 -6.69 -17.96
C TYR A 49 2.98 -7.67 -16.97
N LEU A 50 1.66 -7.69 -16.85
CA LEU A 50 0.95 -8.56 -15.92
C LEU A 50 1.30 -10.03 -16.15
N LYS A 51 1.27 -10.50 -17.40
CA LYS A 51 1.61 -11.89 -17.71
C LYS A 51 3.00 -12.25 -17.23
N ARG A 52 4.00 -11.41 -17.46
CA ARG A 52 5.37 -11.69 -17.07
C ARG A 52 5.59 -11.62 -15.58
N GLN A 53 5.13 -10.56 -14.93
CA GLN A 53 5.29 -10.38 -13.49
C GLN A 53 4.54 -11.44 -12.69
N TYR A 54 3.27 -11.68 -13.01
CA TYR A 54 2.46 -12.67 -12.27
C TYR A 54 2.93 -14.11 -12.51
N SER A 55 3.49 -14.42 -13.67
CA SER A 55 4.13 -15.73 -13.88
C SER A 55 5.37 -15.92 -13.00
N THR A 56 6.18 -14.88 -12.83
CA THR A 56 7.36 -14.90 -11.95
C THR A 56 6.93 -15.05 -10.48
N ILE A 57 5.95 -14.25 -10.06
CA ILE A 57 5.42 -14.29 -8.69
C ILE A 57 4.78 -15.66 -8.41
N ALA A 58 4.03 -16.23 -9.34
CA ALA A 58 3.41 -17.55 -9.18
C ALA A 58 4.45 -18.65 -8.98
N LEU A 59 5.57 -18.62 -9.72
CA LEU A 59 6.66 -19.58 -9.55
C LEU A 59 7.25 -19.50 -8.13
N VAL A 60 7.57 -18.30 -7.66
CA VAL A 60 8.09 -18.06 -6.30
C VAL A 60 7.05 -18.48 -5.25
N GLY A 61 5.78 -18.13 -5.47
CA GLY A 61 4.67 -18.48 -4.57
C GLY A 61 4.48 -19.99 -4.43
N ILE A 62 4.59 -20.75 -5.52
CA ILE A 62 4.50 -22.23 -5.48
C ILE A 62 5.64 -22.82 -4.64
N VAL A 63 6.86 -22.31 -4.82
CA VAL A 63 8.01 -22.79 -4.03
C VAL A 63 7.79 -22.53 -2.54
N ILE A 64 7.36 -21.32 -2.18
CA ILE A 64 7.10 -20.95 -0.77
C ILE A 64 5.92 -21.73 -0.22
N PHE A 65 4.84 -21.94 -1.00
CA PHE A 65 3.70 -22.79 -0.61
C PHE A 65 4.16 -24.19 -0.21
N LEU A 66 5.03 -24.81 -1.01
CA LEU A 66 5.57 -26.14 -0.71
C LEU A 66 6.43 -26.14 0.54
N ILE A 67 7.25 -25.11 0.75
CA ILE A 67 8.08 -24.95 1.96
C ILE A 67 7.19 -24.80 3.18
N VAL A 68 6.24 -23.89 3.16
CA VAL A 68 5.30 -23.65 4.28
C VAL A 68 4.46 -24.90 4.56
N GLY A 69 3.93 -25.54 3.53
CA GLY A 69 3.14 -26.77 3.66
C GLY A 69 3.94 -27.95 4.26
N TYR A 70 5.22 -28.06 3.93
CA TYR A 70 6.09 -29.10 4.45
C TYR A 70 6.49 -28.86 5.93
N PHE A 71 6.86 -27.62 6.29
CA PHE A 71 7.35 -27.32 7.64
C PHE A 71 6.25 -27.02 8.66
N LEU A 72 5.12 -26.44 8.24
CA LEU A 72 4.05 -25.97 9.14
C LEU A 72 2.72 -26.71 8.94
N GLY A 73 2.65 -27.59 7.95
CA GLY A 73 1.42 -28.31 7.64
C GLY A 73 0.64 -27.75 6.46
N TRP A 74 -0.13 -28.62 5.81
CA TRP A 74 -0.83 -28.28 4.56
C TRP A 74 -1.96 -27.27 4.73
N LEU A 75 -2.64 -27.24 5.89
CA LEU A 75 -3.64 -26.20 6.18
C LEU A 75 -2.97 -24.82 6.24
N VAL A 76 -1.81 -24.72 6.87
CA VAL A 76 -1.02 -23.48 6.91
C VAL A 76 -0.59 -23.07 5.49
N GLY A 77 -0.13 -24.04 4.68
CA GLY A 77 0.16 -23.81 3.27
C GLY A 77 -1.05 -23.29 2.46
N VAL A 78 -2.22 -23.86 2.68
CA VAL A 78 -3.47 -23.39 2.02
C VAL A 78 -3.80 -21.96 2.44
N GLY A 79 -3.61 -21.60 3.72
CA GLY A 79 -3.73 -20.20 4.19
C GLY A 79 -2.85 -19.26 3.38
N PHE A 80 -1.56 -19.59 3.23
CA PHE A 80 -0.64 -18.83 2.38
C PHE A 80 -1.15 -18.68 0.95
N ALA A 81 -1.61 -19.77 0.33
CA ALA A 81 -2.12 -19.74 -1.04
C ALA A 81 -3.36 -18.84 -1.17
N VAL A 82 -4.30 -18.89 -0.21
CA VAL A 82 -5.49 -18.02 -0.18
C VAL A 82 -5.09 -16.56 -0.16
N GLY A 83 -4.17 -16.16 0.74
CA GLY A 83 -3.68 -14.78 0.82
C GLY A 83 -3.00 -14.31 -0.46
N ALA A 84 -2.12 -15.14 -1.03
CA ALA A 84 -1.41 -14.83 -2.26
C ALA A 84 -2.35 -14.69 -3.48
N ILE A 85 -3.27 -15.62 -3.66
CA ILE A 85 -4.21 -15.62 -4.80
C ILE A 85 -5.15 -14.42 -4.72
N LEU A 86 -5.71 -14.12 -3.55
CA LEU A 86 -6.64 -13.00 -3.41
C LEU A 86 -5.94 -11.66 -3.58
N SER A 87 -4.76 -11.46 -2.98
CA SER A 87 -3.96 -10.24 -3.16
C SER A 87 -3.59 -10.02 -4.63
N GLY A 88 -3.09 -11.08 -5.30
CA GLY A 88 -2.80 -11.03 -6.72
C GLY A 88 -4.02 -10.72 -7.59
N SER A 89 -5.17 -11.32 -7.27
CA SER A 89 -6.41 -11.11 -8.00
C SER A 89 -6.90 -9.67 -7.94
N VAL A 90 -6.78 -9.01 -6.78
CA VAL A 90 -7.17 -7.60 -6.64
C VAL A 90 -6.33 -6.70 -7.55
N GLY A 91 -5.00 -6.84 -7.52
CA GLY A 91 -4.10 -6.07 -8.37
C GLY A 91 -4.36 -6.32 -9.86
N PHE A 92 -4.53 -7.58 -10.24
CA PHE A 92 -4.83 -7.97 -11.62
C PHE A 92 -6.16 -7.38 -12.13
N ILE A 93 -7.24 -7.50 -11.36
CA ILE A 93 -8.57 -6.98 -11.74
C ILE A 93 -8.54 -5.45 -11.77
N GLY A 94 -8.00 -4.83 -10.71
CA GLY A 94 -7.93 -3.37 -10.60
C GLY A 94 -7.21 -2.74 -11.79
N MET A 95 -6.04 -3.25 -12.15
CA MET A 95 -5.29 -2.79 -13.31
C MET A 95 -6.04 -3.01 -14.63
N ASN A 96 -6.64 -4.19 -14.83
CA ASN A 96 -7.40 -4.46 -16.05
C ASN A 96 -8.61 -3.55 -16.24
N VAL A 97 -9.24 -3.12 -15.17
CA VAL A 97 -10.37 -2.18 -15.20
C VAL A 97 -9.86 -0.76 -15.44
N SER A 98 -8.83 -0.32 -14.71
CA SER A 98 -8.31 1.05 -14.80
C SER A 98 -7.79 1.38 -16.20
N VAL A 99 -7.03 0.49 -16.82
CA VAL A 99 -6.54 0.64 -18.21
C VAL A 99 -7.68 0.83 -19.22
N ARG A 100 -8.84 0.22 -18.97
CA ARG A 100 -10.03 0.41 -19.81
C ARG A 100 -10.84 1.66 -19.44
N ALA A 101 -10.72 2.11 -18.20
CA ALA A 101 -11.39 3.32 -17.71
C ALA A 101 -10.70 4.60 -18.20
N ASN A 102 -9.38 4.59 -18.41
CA ASN A 102 -8.59 5.76 -18.83
C ASN A 102 -9.20 6.48 -20.02
N VAL A 103 -9.41 5.76 -21.12
CA VAL A 103 -9.98 6.33 -22.36
C VAL A 103 -11.44 6.78 -22.19
N ARG A 104 -12.21 6.09 -21.35
CA ARG A 104 -13.60 6.44 -21.06
C ARG A 104 -13.71 7.68 -20.19
N THR A 105 -12.74 7.89 -19.32
CA THR A 105 -12.62 9.12 -18.52
C THR A 105 -12.28 10.31 -19.42
N ALA A 106 -11.32 10.14 -20.34
CA ALA A 106 -11.00 11.17 -21.33
C ALA A 106 -12.22 11.52 -22.19
N GLN A 107 -12.94 10.52 -22.67
CA GLN A 107 -14.19 10.72 -23.46
C GLN A 107 -15.29 11.39 -22.64
N ALA A 108 -15.50 10.98 -21.39
CA ALA A 108 -16.49 11.59 -20.50
C ALA A 108 -16.16 13.05 -20.19
N ALA A 109 -14.87 13.39 -20.06
CA ALA A 109 -14.41 14.76 -19.83
C ALA A 109 -14.72 15.71 -21.00
N ILE A 110 -14.94 15.18 -22.21
CA ILE A 110 -15.42 15.97 -23.37
C ILE A 110 -16.81 16.53 -23.08
N SER A 111 -17.68 15.77 -22.44
CA SER A 111 -19.04 16.19 -22.14
C SER A 111 -19.12 17.09 -20.90
N SER A 112 -18.42 16.77 -19.83
CA SER A 112 -18.33 17.61 -18.63
C SER A 112 -17.28 17.10 -17.64
N LEU A 113 -16.79 18.01 -16.78
CA LEU A 113 -15.92 17.68 -15.65
C LEU A 113 -16.57 16.66 -14.70
N ALA A 114 -17.89 16.80 -14.46
CA ALA A 114 -18.64 15.89 -13.59
C ALA A 114 -18.69 14.46 -14.15
N ALA A 115 -18.86 14.29 -15.45
CA ALA A 115 -18.87 12.99 -16.10
C ALA A 115 -17.48 12.32 -16.06
N GLY A 116 -16.40 13.09 -16.28
CA GLY A 116 -15.03 12.62 -16.12
C GLY A 116 -14.75 12.14 -14.71
N LEU A 117 -15.11 12.95 -13.69
CA LEU A 117 -14.99 12.58 -12.27
C LEU A 117 -15.74 11.29 -11.95
N GLU A 118 -16.97 11.14 -12.45
CA GLU A 118 -17.81 9.97 -12.17
C GLU A 118 -17.16 8.67 -12.67
N ILE A 119 -16.67 8.64 -13.90
CA ILE A 119 -16.04 7.45 -14.50
C ILE A 119 -14.71 7.13 -13.77
N ALA A 120 -13.85 8.13 -13.57
CA ALA A 120 -12.57 7.95 -12.91
C ALA A 120 -12.73 7.46 -11.47
N PHE A 121 -13.60 8.10 -10.69
CA PHE A 121 -13.84 7.68 -9.31
C PHE A 121 -14.50 6.30 -9.22
N ARG A 122 -15.44 5.99 -10.11
CA ARG A 122 -16.08 4.66 -10.15
C ARG A 122 -15.06 3.57 -10.46
N SER A 123 -14.10 3.83 -11.34
CA SER A 123 -12.97 2.93 -11.60
C SER A 123 -12.12 2.72 -10.34
N GLY A 124 -11.77 3.78 -9.63
CA GLY A 124 -11.06 3.69 -8.36
C GLY A 124 -11.84 2.90 -7.30
N ALA A 125 -13.15 3.13 -7.19
CA ALA A 125 -14.02 2.45 -6.24
C ALA A 125 -14.10 0.93 -6.47
N ILE A 126 -13.96 0.46 -7.72
CA ILE A 126 -13.86 -0.98 -8.03
C ILE A 126 -12.65 -1.56 -7.33
N THR A 127 -11.48 -0.96 -7.51
CA THR A 127 -10.24 -1.42 -6.88
C THR A 127 -10.34 -1.36 -5.36
N GLY A 128 -10.83 -0.26 -4.79
CA GLY A 128 -10.93 -0.07 -3.34
C GLY A 128 -11.86 -1.08 -2.67
N LEU A 129 -13.03 -1.32 -3.22
CA LEU A 129 -13.99 -2.27 -2.64
C LEU A 129 -13.58 -3.72 -2.88
N LEU A 130 -12.86 -4.05 -3.95
CA LEU A 130 -12.26 -5.36 -4.12
C LEU A 130 -11.14 -5.61 -3.10
N VAL A 131 -10.29 -4.62 -2.80
CA VAL A 131 -9.27 -4.71 -1.75
C VAL A 131 -9.90 -5.08 -0.42
N ALA A 132 -10.82 -4.26 0.08
CA ALA A 132 -11.45 -4.47 1.37
C ALA A 132 -12.32 -5.73 1.39
N GLY A 133 -13.12 -5.95 0.33
CA GLY A 133 -14.05 -7.08 0.24
C GLY A 133 -13.36 -8.44 0.15
N LEU A 134 -12.35 -8.58 -0.71
CA LEU A 134 -11.64 -9.85 -0.88
C LEU A 134 -10.71 -10.15 0.30
N ALA A 135 -10.10 -9.13 0.94
CA ALA A 135 -9.33 -9.32 2.15
C ALA A 135 -10.22 -9.82 3.31
N LEU A 136 -11.39 -9.17 3.50
CA LEU A 136 -12.36 -9.60 4.49
C LEU A 136 -12.88 -11.01 4.22
N LEU A 137 -13.25 -11.30 2.97
CA LEU A 137 -13.72 -12.64 2.56
C LEU A 137 -12.65 -13.71 2.77
N GLY A 138 -11.40 -13.43 2.39
CA GLY A 138 -10.28 -14.36 2.56
C GLY A 138 -10.09 -14.77 4.01
N VAL A 139 -9.98 -13.79 4.91
CA VAL A 139 -9.80 -14.03 6.34
C VAL A 139 -11.04 -14.71 6.94
N THR A 140 -12.24 -14.21 6.65
CA THR A 140 -13.49 -14.70 7.27
C THR A 140 -13.85 -16.10 6.79
N LEU A 141 -13.77 -16.36 5.49
CA LEU A 141 -14.10 -17.70 4.94
C LEU A 141 -13.08 -18.73 5.39
N TYR A 142 -11.79 -18.37 5.43
CA TYR A 142 -10.77 -19.31 5.87
C TYR A 142 -10.86 -19.60 7.36
N PHE A 143 -11.06 -18.58 8.20
CA PHE A 143 -11.33 -18.76 9.63
C PHE A 143 -12.61 -19.56 9.87
N GLY A 144 -13.68 -19.28 9.13
CA GLY A 144 -14.94 -20.03 9.20
C GLY A 144 -14.82 -21.48 8.74
N PHE A 145 -13.99 -21.77 7.74
CA PHE A 145 -13.67 -23.13 7.31
C PHE A 145 -12.95 -23.92 8.40
N LEU A 146 -11.90 -23.35 9.00
CA LEU A 146 -11.15 -24.01 10.05
C LEU A 146 -11.99 -24.25 11.30
N THR A 147 -12.73 -23.27 11.76
CA THR A 147 -13.50 -23.36 13.01
C THR A 147 -14.89 -23.96 12.84
N GLY A 148 -15.53 -23.76 11.70
CA GLY A 148 -16.90 -24.22 11.44
C GLY A 148 -16.98 -25.56 10.74
N THR A 149 -16.18 -25.81 9.71
CA THR A 149 -16.21 -27.06 8.93
C THR A 149 -15.30 -28.12 9.54
N LEU A 150 -14.08 -27.73 9.92
CA LEU A 150 -13.13 -28.65 10.55
C LEU A 150 -13.31 -28.73 12.08
N HIS A 151 -14.21 -27.92 12.65
CA HIS A 151 -14.53 -27.89 14.09
C HIS A 151 -13.30 -27.68 15.00
N MET A 152 -12.30 -26.95 14.51
CA MET A 152 -11.11 -26.62 15.30
C MET A 152 -11.44 -25.52 16.30
N ALA A 153 -10.85 -25.58 17.49
CA ALA A 153 -10.97 -24.50 18.46
C ALA A 153 -10.37 -23.19 17.89
N ALA A 154 -11.00 -22.06 18.13
CA ALA A 154 -10.57 -20.79 17.54
C ALA A 154 -9.16 -20.37 17.95
N ASN A 155 -8.70 -20.76 19.16
CA ASN A 155 -7.33 -20.57 19.66
C ASN A 155 -6.40 -21.76 19.37
N ASN A 156 -6.80 -22.72 18.54
CA ASN A 156 -5.92 -23.80 18.13
C ASN A 156 -4.72 -23.21 17.37
N ARG A 157 -3.52 -23.70 17.67
CA ARG A 157 -2.28 -23.22 17.07
C ARG A 157 -2.29 -23.29 15.55
N GLU A 158 -2.78 -24.39 14.99
CA GLU A 158 -2.88 -24.55 13.54
C GLU A 158 -3.85 -23.53 12.88
N VAL A 159 -4.91 -23.11 13.59
CA VAL A 159 -5.79 -22.03 13.13
C VAL A 159 -5.03 -20.70 13.10
N ILE A 160 -4.29 -20.39 14.16
CA ILE A 160 -3.49 -19.16 14.26
C ILE A 160 -2.43 -19.13 13.18
N ASP A 161 -1.63 -20.20 13.04
CA ASP A 161 -0.55 -20.29 12.05
C ASP A 161 -1.07 -20.22 10.63
N SER A 162 -2.25 -20.80 10.37
CA SER A 162 -2.93 -20.73 9.07
C SER A 162 -3.35 -19.30 8.71
N LEU A 163 -3.85 -18.52 9.67
CA LEU A 163 -4.20 -17.11 9.46
C LEU A 163 -2.94 -16.25 9.26
N VAL A 164 -1.89 -16.47 10.04
CA VAL A 164 -0.61 -15.78 9.86
C VAL A 164 -0.01 -16.08 8.48
N ALA A 165 -0.09 -17.33 8.02
CA ALA A 165 0.37 -17.72 6.69
C ALA A 165 -0.46 -17.08 5.56
N LEU A 166 -1.77 -16.84 5.75
CA LEU A 166 -2.59 -16.05 4.84
C LEU A 166 -2.05 -14.62 4.72
N GLY A 167 -1.71 -14.00 5.85
CA GLY A 167 -1.04 -12.70 5.87
C GLY A 167 0.29 -12.74 5.12
N PHE A 168 1.10 -13.79 5.30
CA PHE A 168 2.37 -13.96 4.59
C PHE A 168 2.20 -14.08 3.08
N GLY A 169 1.20 -14.83 2.63
CA GLY A 169 0.86 -14.92 1.20
C GLY A 169 0.51 -13.57 0.60
N ALA A 170 -0.30 -12.78 1.30
CA ALA A 170 -0.61 -11.40 0.90
C ALA A 170 0.64 -10.50 0.86
N SER A 171 1.51 -10.61 1.87
CA SER A 171 2.76 -9.84 1.97
C SER A 171 3.74 -10.15 0.83
N LEU A 172 3.84 -11.42 0.44
CA LEU A 172 4.70 -11.81 -0.66
C LEU A 172 4.26 -11.16 -1.98
N ILE A 173 2.97 -11.18 -2.28
CA ILE A 173 2.43 -10.52 -3.48
C ILE A 173 2.66 -9.02 -3.41
N SER A 174 2.39 -8.42 -2.25
CA SER A 174 2.51 -6.98 -2.02
C SER A 174 3.93 -6.47 -2.31
N ILE A 175 4.96 -7.11 -1.77
CA ILE A 175 6.34 -6.64 -1.98
C ILE A 175 6.74 -6.71 -3.45
N PHE A 176 6.38 -7.78 -4.16
CA PHE A 176 6.68 -7.91 -5.59
C PHE A 176 5.88 -6.92 -6.44
N ALA A 177 4.59 -6.75 -6.16
CA ALA A 177 3.74 -5.83 -6.90
C ALA A 177 4.13 -4.38 -6.65
N ARG A 178 4.39 -4.00 -5.38
CA ARG A 178 4.70 -2.62 -5.00
C ARG A 178 6.10 -2.21 -5.47
N LEU A 179 7.12 -3.02 -5.20
CA LEU A 179 8.49 -2.71 -5.57
C LEU A 179 8.71 -2.86 -7.09
N GLY A 180 8.30 -3.99 -7.67
CA GLY A 180 8.45 -4.23 -9.11
C GLY A 180 7.65 -3.26 -9.96
N GLY A 181 6.41 -2.95 -9.52
CA GLY A 181 5.56 -1.93 -10.12
C GLY A 181 6.18 -0.54 -10.04
N GLY A 182 6.68 -0.13 -8.88
CA GLY A 182 7.34 1.15 -8.69
C GLY A 182 8.61 1.32 -9.53
N ILE A 183 9.44 0.27 -9.64
CA ILE A 183 10.64 0.30 -10.50
C ILE A 183 10.24 0.44 -11.98
N PHE A 184 9.19 -0.26 -12.40
CA PHE A 184 8.68 -0.17 -13.77
C PHE A 184 8.15 1.23 -14.06
N THR A 185 7.22 1.72 -13.23
CA THR A 185 6.57 3.03 -13.40
C THR A 185 7.61 4.15 -13.48
N LYS A 186 8.48 4.22 -12.48
CA LYS A 186 9.45 5.32 -12.42
C LYS A 186 10.68 5.12 -13.31
N GLY A 187 10.95 3.90 -13.73
CA GLY A 187 11.89 3.65 -14.81
C GLY A 187 11.40 4.19 -16.17
N ALA A 188 10.09 4.09 -16.45
CA ALA A 188 9.47 4.68 -17.64
C ALA A 188 9.46 6.20 -17.60
N ASP A 189 8.92 6.77 -16.52
CA ASP A 189 8.74 8.20 -16.30
C ASP A 189 10.09 8.93 -16.32
N VAL A 190 11.00 8.62 -15.42
CA VAL A 190 12.33 9.25 -15.34
C VAL A 190 13.13 9.06 -16.65
N GLY A 191 13.12 7.86 -17.24
CA GLY A 191 13.83 7.60 -18.49
C GLY A 191 13.21 8.30 -19.70
N GLY A 192 11.88 8.34 -19.75
CA GLY A 192 11.10 9.05 -20.77
C GLY A 192 11.29 10.56 -20.72
N ASP A 193 11.27 11.12 -19.51
CA ASP A 193 11.46 12.56 -19.27
C ASP A 193 12.85 13.04 -19.62
N LEU A 194 13.89 12.30 -19.22
CA LEU A 194 15.27 12.67 -19.51
C LEU A 194 15.52 12.81 -21.01
N VAL A 195 15.04 11.87 -21.82
CA VAL A 195 15.25 11.93 -23.28
C VAL A 195 14.20 12.81 -23.95
N GLY A 196 12.94 12.69 -23.59
CA GLY A 196 11.85 13.43 -24.22
C GLY A 196 11.89 14.93 -23.90
N LYS A 197 11.77 15.27 -22.61
CA LYS A 197 11.68 16.68 -22.19
C LYS A 197 13.03 17.40 -22.22
N VAL A 198 14.10 16.75 -21.71
CA VAL A 198 15.39 17.41 -21.51
C VAL A 198 16.24 17.37 -22.77
N GLU A 199 16.40 16.23 -23.44
CA GLU A 199 17.27 16.09 -24.62
C GLU A 199 16.57 16.49 -25.93
N ALA A 200 15.36 15.94 -26.17
CA ALA A 200 14.64 16.13 -27.43
C ALA A 200 13.74 17.37 -27.43
N GLY A 201 13.41 17.94 -26.28
CA GLY A 201 12.57 19.13 -26.14
C GLY A 201 11.13 18.91 -26.57
N ILE A 202 10.63 17.67 -26.52
CA ILE A 202 9.22 17.36 -26.83
C ILE A 202 8.38 17.41 -25.55
N PRO A 203 7.08 17.75 -25.66
CA PRO A 203 6.18 17.79 -24.51
C PRO A 203 6.04 16.45 -23.78
N GLU A 204 5.55 16.49 -22.56
CA GLU A 204 5.04 15.33 -21.82
C GLU A 204 3.91 14.69 -22.62
N ASP A 205 3.77 13.37 -22.53
CA ASP A 205 2.79 12.57 -23.26
C ASP A 205 2.85 12.71 -24.81
N ASP A 206 3.95 13.20 -25.37
CA ASP A 206 4.07 13.30 -26.80
C ASP A 206 4.16 11.90 -27.45
N PRO A 207 3.30 11.58 -28.42
CA PRO A 207 3.28 10.26 -29.08
C PRO A 207 4.57 9.91 -29.83
N ARG A 208 5.47 10.85 -30.04
CA ARG A 208 6.79 10.63 -30.62
C ARG A 208 7.77 9.99 -29.63
N ASN A 209 7.52 10.12 -28.30
CA ASN A 209 8.38 9.52 -27.30
C ASN A 209 8.07 8.01 -27.19
N PRO A 210 9.03 7.10 -27.47
CA PRO A 210 8.81 5.65 -27.32
C PRO A 210 8.47 5.20 -25.91
N ALA A 211 8.80 5.99 -24.89
CA ALA A 211 8.53 5.68 -23.49
C ALA A 211 7.10 6.03 -23.03
N THR A 212 6.35 6.90 -23.74
CA THR A 212 5.03 7.39 -23.31
C THR A 212 4.03 6.28 -22.99
N ILE A 213 3.96 5.23 -23.82
CA ILE A 213 3.07 4.10 -23.54
C ILE A 213 3.56 3.27 -22.33
N ALA A 214 4.87 3.15 -22.14
CA ALA A 214 5.40 2.47 -20.94
C ALA A 214 5.09 3.25 -19.66
N ASP A 215 5.15 4.56 -19.72
CA ASP A 215 4.76 5.47 -18.63
C ASP A 215 3.29 5.34 -18.28
N ASN A 216 2.39 5.47 -19.25
CA ASN A 216 0.96 5.25 -19.09
C ASN A 216 0.59 3.85 -18.54
N VAL A 217 1.33 2.81 -18.92
CA VAL A 217 1.19 1.47 -18.34
C VAL A 217 1.66 1.50 -16.88
N GLY A 218 2.77 2.19 -16.64
CA GLY A 218 3.40 2.31 -15.33
C GLY A 218 2.49 2.87 -14.25
N ASP A 219 1.77 3.95 -14.53
CA ASP A 219 0.83 4.54 -13.56
C ASP A 219 -0.21 3.53 -13.07
N ASN A 220 -0.80 2.77 -14.01
CA ASN A 220 -1.75 1.72 -13.64
C ASN A 220 -1.09 0.56 -12.88
N VAL A 221 0.17 0.23 -13.19
CA VAL A 221 0.95 -0.79 -12.49
C VAL A 221 1.25 -0.35 -11.05
N GLY A 222 1.75 0.88 -10.86
CA GLY A 222 2.17 1.39 -9.56
C GLY A 222 1.02 1.56 -8.58
N ASP A 223 0.02 2.32 -9.01
CA ASP A 223 -1.02 2.81 -8.11
C ASP A 223 -2.34 2.02 -8.18
N CYS A 224 -2.61 1.24 -9.25
CA CYS A 224 -3.77 0.33 -9.26
C CYS A 224 -3.40 -1.10 -8.86
N ALA A 225 -2.29 -1.67 -9.37
CA ALA A 225 -1.91 -3.04 -9.04
C ALA A 225 -1.04 -3.10 -7.76
N GLY A 226 0.01 -2.26 -7.67
CA GLY A 226 0.95 -2.26 -6.56
C GLY A 226 0.31 -1.79 -5.25
N MET A 227 -0.42 -0.66 -5.29
CA MET A 227 -1.09 -0.11 -4.11
C MET A 227 -2.26 -1.00 -3.64
N ALA A 228 -3.00 -1.59 -4.57
CA ALA A 228 -4.07 -2.52 -4.22
C ALA A 228 -3.53 -3.74 -3.45
N ALA A 229 -2.42 -4.31 -3.89
CA ALA A 229 -1.77 -5.42 -3.19
C ALA A 229 -1.23 -5.00 -1.81
N ASP A 230 -0.64 -3.80 -1.68
CA ASP A 230 -0.12 -3.26 -0.42
C ASP A 230 -1.23 -3.04 0.61
N LEU A 231 -2.35 -2.44 0.22
CA LEU A 231 -3.46 -2.20 1.14
C LEU A 231 -4.29 -3.46 1.42
N PHE A 232 -4.37 -4.40 0.47
CA PHE A 232 -4.91 -5.74 0.74
C PHE A 232 -4.08 -6.44 1.83
N GLU A 233 -2.76 -6.44 1.68
CA GLU A 233 -1.85 -6.99 2.68
C GLU A 233 -2.05 -6.30 4.03
N THR A 234 -2.00 -4.96 4.08
CA THR A 234 -2.12 -4.20 5.33
C THR A 234 -3.42 -4.54 6.04
N TYR A 235 -4.53 -4.61 5.31
CA TYR A 235 -5.85 -4.97 5.85
C TYR A 235 -5.87 -6.40 6.40
N ALA A 236 -5.44 -7.38 5.60
CA ALA A 236 -5.47 -8.79 5.98
C ALA A 236 -4.54 -9.07 7.17
N VAL A 237 -3.30 -8.57 7.10
CA VAL A 237 -2.27 -8.78 8.11
C VAL A 237 -2.65 -8.16 9.46
N THR A 238 -3.16 -6.93 9.46
CA THR A 238 -3.55 -6.25 10.71
C THR A 238 -4.78 -6.93 11.32
N THR A 239 -5.76 -7.33 10.50
CA THR A 239 -6.93 -8.07 10.96
C THR A 239 -6.51 -9.39 11.60
N VAL A 240 -5.65 -10.15 10.95
CA VAL A 240 -5.11 -11.41 11.49
C VAL A 240 -4.32 -11.17 12.77
N ALA A 241 -3.43 -10.19 12.82
CA ALA A 241 -2.67 -9.88 14.03
C ALA A 241 -3.58 -9.53 15.21
N THR A 242 -4.65 -8.77 14.97
CA THR A 242 -5.67 -8.47 15.99
C THR A 242 -6.42 -9.73 16.44
N MET A 243 -6.73 -10.66 15.51
CA MET A 243 -7.33 -11.96 15.86
C MET A 243 -6.37 -12.83 16.68
N VAL A 244 -5.08 -12.83 16.36
CA VAL A 244 -4.04 -13.56 17.12
C VAL A 244 -3.96 -13.02 18.56
N LEU A 245 -3.92 -11.71 18.75
CA LEU A 245 -3.94 -11.11 20.08
C LEU A 245 -5.24 -11.44 20.85
N ALA A 246 -6.39 -11.44 20.15
CA ALA A 246 -7.65 -11.87 20.76
C ALA A 246 -7.60 -13.33 21.22
N ALA A 247 -7.02 -14.22 20.39
CA ALA A 247 -6.85 -15.64 20.72
C ALA A 247 -6.00 -15.85 21.97
N ILE A 248 -4.95 -15.04 22.18
CA ILE A 248 -4.08 -15.12 23.33
C ILE A 248 -4.74 -14.52 24.57
N PHE A 249 -5.22 -13.29 24.49
CA PHE A 249 -5.72 -12.56 25.66
C PHE A 249 -7.05 -13.09 26.21
N PHE A 250 -7.89 -13.68 25.36
CA PHE A 250 -9.20 -14.20 25.74
C PHE A 250 -9.25 -15.73 25.78
N SER A 251 -8.10 -16.42 25.76
CA SER A 251 -8.02 -17.89 25.79
C SER A 251 -8.72 -18.52 27.01
N GLY A 252 -8.72 -17.83 28.15
CA GLY A 252 -9.37 -18.27 29.39
C GLY A 252 -10.80 -17.78 29.60
N ALA A 253 -11.38 -16.98 28.70
CA ALA A 253 -12.68 -16.32 28.88
C ALA A 253 -13.88 -17.19 28.43
N GLY A 254 -13.64 -18.41 27.95
CA GLY A 254 -14.65 -19.31 27.41
C GLY A 254 -14.79 -19.23 25.88
N SER A 255 -15.25 -20.33 25.27
CA SER A 255 -15.25 -20.49 23.79
C SER A 255 -16.09 -19.42 23.08
N ASP A 256 -17.23 -19.04 23.64
CA ASP A 256 -18.14 -18.08 23.00
C ASP A 256 -17.55 -16.66 23.03
N VAL A 257 -16.98 -16.25 24.16
CA VAL A 257 -16.30 -14.94 24.30
C VAL A 257 -15.10 -14.88 23.35
N LEU A 258 -14.28 -15.94 23.33
CA LEU A 258 -13.14 -16.06 22.43
C LEU A 258 -13.55 -15.92 20.96
N MET A 259 -14.60 -16.64 20.53
CA MET A 259 -15.11 -16.56 19.17
C MET A 259 -15.61 -15.15 18.84
N HIS A 260 -16.30 -14.48 19.74
CA HIS A 260 -16.75 -13.10 19.55
C HIS A 260 -15.58 -12.13 19.45
N MET A 261 -14.57 -12.27 20.31
CA MET A 261 -13.40 -11.38 20.30
C MET A 261 -12.52 -11.58 19.06
N MET A 262 -12.37 -12.81 18.57
CA MET A 262 -11.68 -13.08 17.30
C MET A 262 -12.49 -12.62 16.08
N SER A 263 -13.83 -12.65 16.17
CA SER A 263 -14.71 -12.18 15.09
C SER A 263 -14.86 -10.66 15.08
N PHE A 264 -14.54 -9.96 16.16
CA PHE A 264 -14.76 -8.53 16.30
C PHE A 264 -14.02 -7.68 15.26
N PRO A 265 -12.71 -7.87 14.98
CA PRO A 265 -12.02 -7.10 13.95
C PRO A 265 -12.59 -7.32 12.54
N ILE A 266 -12.96 -8.56 12.18
CA ILE A 266 -13.59 -8.83 10.88
C ILE A 266 -15.02 -8.29 10.79
N ALA A 267 -15.76 -8.24 11.90
CA ALA A 267 -17.10 -7.61 11.95
C ALA A 267 -17.03 -6.10 11.77
N ILE A 268 -16.05 -5.42 12.40
CA ILE A 268 -15.74 -4.00 12.15
C ILE A 268 -15.49 -3.79 10.65
N GLY A 269 -14.63 -4.60 10.04
CA GLY A 269 -14.35 -4.54 8.61
C GLY A 269 -15.60 -4.67 7.75
N GLY A 270 -16.48 -5.62 8.08
CA GLY A 270 -17.76 -5.83 7.37
C GLY A 270 -18.67 -4.61 7.41
N ALA A 271 -18.88 -4.02 8.61
CA ALA A 271 -19.70 -2.81 8.76
C ALA A 271 -19.12 -1.63 7.97
N CYS A 272 -17.81 -1.45 8.00
CA CYS A 272 -17.14 -0.34 7.30
C CYS A 272 -17.09 -0.52 5.78
N ILE A 273 -17.14 -1.73 5.27
CA ILE A 273 -17.36 -2.00 3.83
C ILE A 273 -18.72 -1.46 3.40
N ILE A 274 -19.78 -1.73 4.14
CA ILE A 274 -21.12 -1.19 3.84
C ILE A 274 -21.09 0.35 3.87
N ALA A 275 -20.43 0.93 4.88
CA ALA A 275 -20.22 2.38 4.95
C ALA A 275 -19.47 2.92 3.73
N SER A 276 -18.43 2.23 3.26
CA SER A 276 -17.67 2.61 2.07
C SER A 276 -18.52 2.52 0.80
N ILE A 277 -19.32 1.46 0.61
CA ILE A 277 -20.25 1.33 -0.52
C ILE A 277 -21.21 2.53 -0.55
N ILE A 278 -21.82 2.85 0.58
CA ILE A 278 -22.74 3.99 0.67
C ILE A 278 -22.00 5.31 0.42
N GLY A 279 -20.80 5.46 0.97
CA GLY A 279 -19.94 6.65 0.81
C GLY A 279 -19.62 6.98 -0.65
N THR A 280 -19.45 5.96 -1.52
CA THR A 280 -19.19 6.18 -2.94
C THR A 280 -20.29 6.97 -3.66
N PHE A 281 -21.55 6.84 -3.23
CA PHE A 281 -22.67 7.55 -3.82
C PHE A 281 -22.73 9.05 -3.44
N PHE A 282 -21.98 9.46 -2.42
CA PHE A 282 -21.85 10.87 -2.03
C PHE A 282 -20.78 11.62 -2.83
N VAL A 283 -19.94 10.93 -3.59
CA VAL A 283 -18.95 11.57 -4.46
C VAL A 283 -19.63 12.13 -5.70
N LYS A 284 -20.06 13.38 -5.58
CA LYS A 284 -20.73 14.14 -6.65
C LYS A 284 -20.23 15.57 -6.64
N LEU A 285 -19.91 16.07 -7.83
CA LEU A 285 -19.49 17.45 -8.02
C LEU A 285 -20.62 18.40 -7.59
N GLY A 286 -20.28 19.37 -6.76
CA GLY A 286 -21.21 20.39 -6.27
C GLY A 286 -21.18 21.65 -7.14
N PRO A 287 -21.99 22.67 -6.79
CA PRO A 287 -22.02 23.96 -7.51
C PRO A 287 -20.66 24.67 -7.56
N SER A 288 -19.80 24.45 -6.56
CA SER A 288 -18.45 25.01 -6.49
C SER A 288 -17.47 24.41 -7.49
N GLN A 289 -17.83 23.36 -8.20
CA GLN A 289 -16.97 22.61 -9.12
C GLN A 289 -15.66 22.09 -8.46
N SER A 290 -15.64 21.95 -7.12
CA SER A 290 -14.48 21.44 -6.38
C SER A 290 -14.45 19.91 -6.43
N ILE A 291 -13.49 19.37 -7.18
CA ILE A 291 -13.27 17.91 -7.30
C ILE A 291 -12.87 17.33 -5.94
N MET A 292 -11.86 17.93 -5.27
CA MET A 292 -11.42 17.50 -3.94
C MET A 292 -12.57 17.54 -2.92
N GLY A 293 -13.40 18.58 -2.96
CA GLY A 293 -14.59 18.68 -2.10
C GLY A 293 -15.62 17.58 -2.36
N ALA A 294 -15.75 17.11 -3.60
CA ALA A 294 -16.60 15.97 -3.93
C ALA A 294 -16.06 14.65 -3.37
N LEU A 295 -14.76 14.42 -3.48
CA LEU A 295 -14.07 13.24 -2.95
C LEU A 295 -14.13 13.21 -1.41
N TYR A 296 -13.87 14.34 -0.76
CA TYR A 296 -13.98 14.44 0.71
C TYR A 296 -15.40 14.24 1.23
N LYS A 297 -16.45 14.65 0.50
CA LYS A 297 -17.82 14.32 0.90
C LYS A 297 -18.03 12.80 1.01
N GLY A 298 -17.56 12.04 0.05
CA GLY A 298 -17.64 10.57 0.10
C GLY A 298 -16.85 9.99 1.28
N MET A 299 -15.63 10.48 1.51
CA MET A 299 -14.78 10.03 2.62
C MET A 299 -15.38 10.37 3.99
N ILE A 300 -15.88 11.59 4.19
CA ILE A 300 -16.51 12.01 5.46
C ILE A 300 -17.80 11.22 5.70
N ALA A 301 -18.62 11.01 4.67
CA ALA A 301 -19.82 10.17 4.79
C ALA A 301 -19.45 8.75 5.20
N THR A 302 -18.40 8.16 4.59
CA THR A 302 -17.89 6.84 4.98
C THR A 302 -17.40 6.83 6.42
N ALA A 303 -16.67 7.84 6.88
CA ALA A 303 -16.16 7.91 8.25
C ALA A 303 -17.29 7.99 9.27
N ILE A 304 -18.31 8.80 9.02
CA ILE A 304 -19.49 8.92 9.92
C ILE A 304 -20.27 7.61 9.97
N LEU A 305 -20.53 7.00 8.80
CA LEU A 305 -21.23 5.72 8.73
C LEU A 305 -20.41 4.58 9.37
N SER A 306 -19.09 4.61 9.22
CA SER A 306 -18.18 3.67 9.87
C SER A 306 -18.22 3.82 11.39
N LEU A 307 -18.26 5.04 11.92
CA LEU A 307 -18.38 5.28 13.34
C LEU A 307 -19.69 4.66 13.90
N ILE A 308 -20.81 4.84 13.19
CA ILE A 308 -22.09 4.23 13.54
C ILE A 308 -22.01 2.69 13.44
N GLY A 309 -21.40 2.18 12.38
CA GLY A 309 -21.21 0.74 12.17
C GLY A 309 -20.35 0.09 13.25
N ILE A 310 -19.25 0.73 13.64
CA ILE A 310 -18.38 0.25 14.73
C ILE A 310 -19.13 0.25 16.05
N ALA A 311 -19.92 1.28 16.36
CA ALA A 311 -20.76 1.32 17.56
C ALA A 311 -21.76 0.17 17.57
N LEU A 312 -22.45 -0.06 16.46
CA LEU A 312 -23.43 -1.14 16.31
C LEU A 312 -22.78 -2.53 16.46
N VAL A 313 -21.67 -2.77 15.80
CA VAL A 313 -20.92 -4.04 15.89
C VAL A 313 -20.42 -4.27 17.32
N THR A 314 -19.89 -3.24 17.99
CA THR A 314 -19.45 -3.33 19.38
C THR A 314 -20.63 -3.71 20.28
N TYR A 315 -21.76 -3.01 20.14
CA TYR A 315 -22.95 -3.26 20.96
C TYR A 315 -23.52 -4.68 20.76
N LEU A 316 -23.65 -5.10 19.50
CA LEU A 316 -24.28 -6.40 19.17
C LEU A 316 -23.39 -7.62 19.46
N LEU A 317 -22.09 -7.49 19.31
CA LEU A 317 -21.15 -8.63 19.37
C LEU A 317 -20.54 -8.81 20.77
N ILE A 318 -20.12 -7.73 21.40
CA ILE A 318 -19.40 -7.77 22.68
C ILE A 318 -20.09 -6.96 23.79
N GLY A 319 -21.07 -6.12 23.46
CA GLY A 319 -21.73 -5.20 24.40
C GLY A 319 -20.83 -4.05 24.83
N PHE A 320 -21.39 -3.03 25.48
CA PHE A 320 -20.62 -1.90 26.02
C PHE A 320 -20.15 -2.10 27.47
N GLY A 321 -20.58 -3.19 28.11
CA GLY A 321 -20.22 -3.54 29.47
C GLY A 321 -18.80 -4.08 29.65
N PRO A 322 -18.43 -4.44 30.90
CA PRO A 322 -17.15 -5.10 31.19
C PRO A 322 -16.99 -6.39 30.41
N LEU A 323 -15.78 -6.62 29.89
CA LEU A 323 -15.48 -7.83 29.12
C LEU A 323 -14.91 -8.92 30.01
N PRO A 324 -15.41 -10.17 29.92
CA PRO A 324 -14.86 -11.31 30.65
C PRO A 324 -13.37 -11.52 30.31
N GLY A 325 -12.55 -11.63 31.35
CA GLY A 325 -11.10 -11.85 31.18
C GLY A 325 -10.29 -10.59 30.87
N ALA A 326 -10.90 -9.40 30.85
CA ALA A 326 -10.21 -8.13 30.60
C ALA A 326 -10.54 -7.08 31.68
N ASN A 327 -9.63 -6.13 31.86
CA ASN A 327 -9.80 -5.00 32.80
C ASN A 327 -10.44 -3.77 32.14
N TYR A 328 -11.06 -3.93 30.98
CA TYR A 328 -11.71 -2.87 30.20
C TYR A 328 -13.06 -3.35 29.64
N SER A 329 -13.83 -2.42 29.13
CA SER A 329 -15.19 -2.68 28.62
C SER A 329 -15.24 -2.63 27.09
N GLY A 330 -16.34 -3.12 26.50
CA GLY A 330 -16.60 -2.93 25.07
C GLY A 330 -16.73 -1.47 24.67
N LEU A 331 -17.24 -0.61 25.57
CA LEU A 331 -17.26 0.84 25.36
C LEU A 331 -15.83 1.39 25.23
N THR A 332 -14.90 0.91 26.04
CA THR A 332 -13.48 1.30 25.96
C THR A 332 -12.88 0.93 24.60
N LEU A 333 -13.19 -0.26 24.08
CA LEU A 333 -12.75 -0.69 22.75
C LEU A 333 -13.37 0.16 21.64
N PHE A 334 -14.64 0.55 21.77
CA PHE A 334 -15.27 1.49 20.85
C PHE A 334 -14.55 2.85 20.84
N VAL A 335 -14.16 3.37 22.02
CA VAL A 335 -13.36 4.60 22.12
C VAL A 335 -12.00 4.44 21.43
N CYS A 336 -11.33 3.28 21.58
CA CYS A 336 -10.12 2.97 20.81
C CYS A 336 -10.38 3.01 19.28
N GLY A 337 -11.55 2.54 18.86
CA GLY A 337 -11.99 2.65 17.47
C GLY A 337 -12.13 4.10 16.99
N ILE A 338 -12.69 4.98 17.84
CA ILE A 338 -12.76 6.42 17.54
C ILE A 338 -11.35 7.01 17.41
N VAL A 339 -10.42 6.63 18.29
CA VAL A 339 -9.01 7.06 18.20
C VAL A 339 -8.41 6.68 16.85
N GLY A 340 -8.65 5.45 16.38
CA GLY A 340 -8.17 5.01 15.06
C GLY A 340 -8.72 5.85 13.90
N LEU A 341 -10.03 6.16 13.91
CA LEU A 341 -10.63 7.04 12.91
C LEU A 341 -10.07 8.48 12.98
N ALA A 342 -9.84 9.01 14.19
CA ALA A 342 -9.27 10.34 14.39
C ALA A 342 -7.80 10.40 13.87
N VAL A 343 -7.00 9.39 14.19
CA VAL A 343 -5.63 9.28 13.68
C VAL A 343 -5.62 9.24 12.15
N THR A 344 -6.54 8.48 11.53
CA THR A 344 -6.69 8.45 10.06
C THR A 344 -6.96 9.84 9.49
N GLY A 345 -7.95 10.56 10.03
CA GLY A 345 -8.30 11.90 9.57
C GLY A 345 -7.14 12.90 9.71
N LEU A 346 -6.41 12.83 10.83
CA LEU A 346 -5.27 13.70 11.08
C LEU A 346 -4.09 13.39 10.14
N ILE A 347 -3.77 12.13 9.90
CA ILE A 347 -2.70 11.73 8.96
C ILE A 347 -3.03 12.21 7.54
N ILE A 348 -4.27 12.03 7.09
CA ILE A 348 -4.75 12.50 5.78
C ILE A 348 -4.56 14.02 5.68
N TRP A 349 -5.04 14.77 6.67
CA TRP A 349 -4.92 16.24 6.68
C TRP A 349 -3.47 16.72 6.73
N ILE A 350 -2.61 16.10 7.55
CA ILE A 350 -1.19 16.44 7.65
C ILE A 350 -0.46 16.14 6.33
N THR A 351 -0.77 15.02 5.69
CA THR A 351 -0.15 14.69 4.40
C THR A 351 -0.57 15.70 3.33
N GLU A 352 -1.84 16.10 3.28
CA GLU A 352 -2.30 17.16 2.39
C GLU A 352 -1.59 18.50 2.68
N PHE A 353 -1.36 18.84 3.95
CA PHE A 353 -0.61 20.04 4.32
C PHE A 353 0.82 20.05 3.74
N TYR A 354 1.51 18.88 3.76
CA TYR A 354 2.88 18.81 3.23
C TYR A 354 2.95 18.66 1.72
N THR A 355 1.89 18.21 1.06
CA THR A 355 1.88 17.91 -0.38
C THR A 355 0.98 18.81 -1.21
N GLY A 356 0.07 19.57 -0.60
CA GLY A 356 -0.86 20.43 -1.32
C GLY A 356 -0.25 21.76 -1.78
N THR A 357 -0.57 22.19 -3.00
CA THR A 357 -0.07 23.43 -3.62
C THR A 357 -0.48 24.70 -2.87
N ASN A 358 -1.53 24.62 -2.07
CA ASN A 358 -2.04 25.76 -1.28
C ASN A 358 -1.22 26.05 -0.02
N PHE A 359 -0.32 25.13 0.37
CA PHE A 359 0.37 25.18 1.65
C PHE A 359 1.85 25.58 1.53
N ARG A 360 2.42 26.06 2.65
CA ARG A 360 3.79 26.52 2.77
C ARG A 360 4.85 25.54 2.26
N PRO A 361 4.81 24.22 2.60
CA PRO A 361 5.87 23.31 2.22
C PRO A 361 6.11 23.27 0.71
N VAL A 362 5.07 23.06 -0.07
CA VAL A 362 5.13 23.01 -1.55
C VAL A 362 5.57 24.36 -2.13
N ARG A 363 4.99 25.47 -1.65
CA ARG A 363 5.36 26.81 -2.10
C ARG A 363 6.81 27.17 -1.78
N SER A 364 7.36 26.66 -0.69
CA SER A 364 8.77 26.88 -0.33
C SER A 364 9.73 26.19 -1.30
N ILE A 365 9.39 25.00 -1.77
CA ILE A 365 10.17 24.29 -2.80
C ILE A 365 10.08 25.02 -4.14
N ALA A 366 8.87 25.46 -4.53
CA ALA A 366 8.66 26.23 -5.74
C ALA A 366 9.45 27.56 -5.72
N LEU A 367 9.47 28.25 -4.58
CA LEU A 367 10.29 29.46 -4.39
C LEU A 367 11.79 29.18 -4.51
N ALA A 368 12.27 28.10 -3.89
CA ALA A 368 13.67 27.68 -3.96
C ALA A 368 14.10 27.33 -5.40
N SER A 369 13.16 26.89 -6.26
CA SER A 369 13.41 26.63 -7.68
C SER A 369 13.83 27.87 -8.47
N VAL A 370 13.44 29.07 -8.04
CA VAL A 370 13.84 30.33 -8.67
C VAL A 370 15.35 30.55 -8.58
N THR A 371 15.97 30.03 -7.52
CA THR A 371 17.42 30.17 -7.30
C THR A 371 18.23 29.10 -8.06
N GLY A 372 17.60 27.98 -8.43
CA GLY A 372 18.21 26.93 -9.25
C GLY A 372 17.98 25.51 -8.74
N HIS A 373 18.59 24.56 -9.44
CA HIS A 373 18.42 23.12 -9.22
C HIS A 373 18.87 22.67 -7.82
N GLY A 374 20.05 23.10 -7.36
CA GLY A 374 20.59 22.70 -6.06
C GLY A 374 19.73 23.16 -4.89
N THR A 375 19.23 24.39 -4.93
CA THR A 375 18.35 24.96 -3.90
C THR A 375 16.98 24.30 -3.87
N ASN A 376 16.42 23.91 -5.02
CA ASN A 376 15.22 23.09 -5.10
C ASN A 376 15.42 21.75 -4.38
N VAL A 377 16.51 21.04 -4.69
CA VAL A 377 16.80 19.73 -4.07
C VAL A 377 16.99 19.85 -2.56
N ILE A 378 17.75 20.87 -2.10
CA ILE A 378 17.96 21.12 -0.67
C ILE A 378 16.64 21.39 0.05
N GLN A 379 15.80 22.28 -0.51
CA GLN A 379 14.53 22.61 0.13
C GLN A 379 13.55 21.45 0.15
N GLY A 380 13.51 20.64 -0.91
CA GLY A 380 12.69 19.43 -0.92
C GLY A 380 13.13 18.38 0.09
N LEU A 381 14.45 18.16 0.25
CA LEU A 381 14.99 17.31 1.32
C LEU A 381 14.63 17.84 2.70
N ALA A 382 14.70 19.14 2.92
CA ALA A 382 14.32 19.76 4.19
C ALA A 382 12.83 19.53 4.50
N VAL A 383 11.95 19.74 3.53
CA VAL A 383 10.50 19.45 3.65
C VAL A 383 10.25 17.94 3.89
N SER A 384 10.98 17.08 3.18
CA SER A 384 10.91 15.62 3.36
C SER A 384 11.19 15.21 4.81
N LEU A 385 12.22 15.76 5.44
CA LEU A 385 12.57 15.50 6.83
C LEU A 385 11.53 16.10 7.80
N GLU A 386 11.12 17.35 7.57
CA GLU A 386 10.12 18.06 8.38
C GLU A 386 8.78 17.30 8.41
N ALA A 387 8.37 16.72 7.27
CA ALA A 387 7.10 16.04 7.10
C ALA A 387 6.92 14.82 8.01
N THR A 388 7.98 14.31 8.63
CA THR A 388 7.92 13.16 9.54
C THR A 388 7.37 13.53 10.92
N ALA A 389 7.52 14.78 11.35
CA ALA A 389 7.30 15.19 12.74
C ALA A 389 5.82 15.08 13.16
N LEU A 390 4.92 15.72 12.44
CA LEU A 390 3.50 15.74 12.80
C LEU A 390 2.84 14.37 12.73
N PRO A 391 3.03 13.55 11.68
CA PRO A 391 2.48 12.19 11.66
C PRO A 391 3.02 11.33 12.80
N ALA A 392 4.31 11.42 13.13
CA ALA A 392 4.89 10.70 14.25
C ALA A 392 4.22 11.07 15.58
N LEU A 393 3.98 12.36 15.84
CA LEU A 393 3.29 12.82 17.05
C LEU A 393 1.85 12.30 17.13
N VAL A 394 1.13 12.29 16.00
CA VAL A 394 -0.24 11.75 15.94
C VAL A 394 -0.25 10.25 16.23
N ILE A 395 0.70 9.51 15.65
CA ILE A 395 0.85 8.06 15.89
C ILE A 395 1.18 7.80 17.36
N ILE A 396 2.14 8.53 17.93
CA ILE A 396 2.51 8.42 19.36
C ILE A 396 1.28 8.69 20.26
N ALA A 397 0.52 9.73 19.98
CA ALA A 397 -0.70 10.03 20.73
C ALA A 397 -1.72 8.90 20.59
N GLY A 398 -1.94 8.38 19.38
CA GLY A 398 -2.84 7.24 19.15
C GLY A 398 -2.44 5.98 19.93
N ILE A 399 -1.14 5.65 19.93
CA ILE A 399 -0.57 4.53 20.71
C ILE A 399 -0.83 4.73 22.21
N LEU A 400 -0.43 5.88 22.75
CA LEU A 400 -0.53 6.15 24.20
C LEU A 400 -1.98 6.16 24.69
N ILE A 401 -2.89 6.80 23.95
CA ILE A 401 -4.30 6.85 24.31
C ILE A 401 -4.90 5.44 24.28
N SER A 402 -4.70 4.69 23.17
CA SER A 402 -5.28 3.36 23.02
C SER A 402 -4.68 2.36 24.02
N TYR A 403 -3.39 2.45 24.30
CA TYR A 403 -2.73 1.61 25.29
C TYR A 403 -3.23 1.87 26.72
N ASN A 404 -3.37 3.13 27.11
CA ASN A 404 -3.90 3.48 28.44
C ASN A 404 -5.36 3.08 28.62
N LEU A 405 -6.13 3.00 27.54
CA LEU A 405 -7.53 2.59 27.57
C LEU A 405 -7.69 1.05 27.66
N ALA A 406 -7.01 0.29 26.81
CA ALA A 406 -7.23 -1.15 26.67
C ALA A 406 -5.95 -1.95 26.38
N GLY A 407 -4.78 -1.45 26.76
CA GLY A 407 -3.50 -2.12 26.53
C GLY A 407 -3.19 -2.36 25.05
N LEU A 408 -2.46 -3.43 24.78
CA LEU A 408 -2.08 -3.81 23.39
C LEU A 408 -3.30 -4.09 22.52
N PHE A 409 -4.37 -4.65 23.08
CA PHE A 409 -5.59 -4.92 22.32
C PHE A 409 -6.32 -3.64 21.91
N GLY A 410 -6.24 -2.58 22.73
CA GLY A 410 -6.73 -1.25 22.37
C GLY A 410 -6.03 -0.66 21.15
N ILE A 411 -4.70 -0.80 21.07
CA ILE A 411 -3.93 -0.41 19.87
C ILE A 411 -4.39 -1.22 18.65
N ALA A 412 -4.55 -2.53 18.81
CA ALA A 412 -4.99 -3.42 17.74
C ALA A 412 -6.36 -3.02 17.17
N ILE A 413 -7.31 -2.65 18.03
CA ILE A 413 -8.63 -2.17 17.61
C ILE A 413 -8.53 -0.80 16.93
N ALA A 414 -7.73 0.12 17.46
CA ALA A 414 -7.52 1.43 16.82
C ALA A 414 -6.98 1.28 15.39
N VAL A 415 -6.00 0.41 15.18
CA VAL A 415 -5.45 0.15 13.84
C VAL A 415 -6.47 -0.56 12.93
N THR A 416 -7.23 -1.50 13.46
CA THR A 416 -8.31 -2.17 12.72
C THR A 416 -9.32 -1.16 12.20
N THR A 417 -9.71 -0.18 13.01
CA THR A 417 -10.65 0.88 12.58
C THR A 417 -10.04 1.87 11.60
N MET A 418 -8.74 2.16 11.70
CA MET A 418 -8.04 2.92 10.65
C MET A 418 -8.21 2.22 9.30
N LEU A 419 -7.94 0.93 9.23
CA LEU A 419 -8.02 0.13 8.00
C LEU A 419 -9.45 -0.14 7.52
N ALA A 420 -10.43 0.04 8.38
CA ALA A 420 -11.83 -0.05 8.03
C ALA A 420 -12.25 0.92 6.91
N LEU A 421 -11.56 2.05 6.76
CA LEU A 421 -11.76 3.02 5.69
C LEU A 421 -11.02 2.65 4.39
N ALA A 422 -10.31 1.52 4.34
CA ALA A 422 -9.49 1.16 3.18
C ALA A 422 -10.27 1.14 1.86
N GLY A 423 -11.54 0.73 1.85
CA GLY A 423 -12.37 0.70 0.66
C GLY A 423 -12.49 2.06 -0.04
N ILE A 424 -12.79 3.11 0.71
CA ILE A 424 -12.90 4.47 0.15
C ILE A 424 -11.52 5.11 -0.08
N VAL A 425 -10.54 4.84 0.76
CA VAL A 425 -9.19 5.41 0.62
C VAL A 425 -8.48 4.86 -0.61
N VAL A 426 -8.56 3.54 -0.86
CA VAL A 426 -8.02 2.94 -2.09
C VAL A 426 -8.77 3.44 -3.33
N ALA A 427 -10.08 3.72 -3.21
CA ALA A 427 -10.84 4.32 -4.31
C ALA A 427 -10.29 5.69 -4.69
N LEU A 428 -9.86 6.50 -3.71
CA LEU A 428 -9.21 7.80 -3.94
C LEU A 428 -7.82 7.66 -4.56
N ASP A 429 -7.07 6.64 -4.21
CA ASP A 429 -5.76 6.39 -4.78
C ASP A 429 -5.85 5.95 -6.25
N ALA A 430 -6.63 4.90 -6.52
CA ALA A 430 -6.80 4.35 -7.85
C ALA A 430 -7.58 5.28 -8.82
N PHE A 431 -8.18 6.36 -8.32
CA PHE A 431 -8.68 7.47 -9.12
C PHE A 431 -7.54 8.21 -9.84
N GLY A 432 -6.39 8.42 -9.17
CA GLY A 432 -5.27 9.19 -9.68
C GLY A 432 -4.72 8.69 -11.02
N PRO A 433 -4.27 7.44 -11.15
CA PRO A 433 -3.73 6.92 -12.41
C PRO A 433 -4.74 6.92 -13.56
N VAL A 434 -6.03 6.83 -13.26
CA VAL A 434 -7.07 6.91 -14.30
C VAL A 434 -7.20 8.32 -14.84
N THR A 435 -7.09 9.35 -13.99
CA THR A 435 -7.14 10.75 -14.40
C THR A 435 -5.89 11.20 -15.13
N ASP A 436 -4.73 10.78 -14.67
CA ASP A 436 -3.42 11.00 -15.26
C ASP A 436 -3.39 10.46 -16.70
N ASN A 437 -3.64 9.17 -16.85
CA ASN A 437 -3.73 8.52 -18.17
C ASN A 437 -4.85 9.08 -19.06
N ALA A 438 -5.96 9.59 -18.51
CA ALA A 438 -6.98 10.26 -19.31
C ALA A 438 -6.44 11.57 -19.90
N GLY A 439 -5.60 12.29 -19.16
CA GLY A 439 -4.84 13.46 -19.63
C GLY A 439 -3.89 13.10 -20.75
N GLY A 440 -3.06 12.06 -20.57
CA GLY A 440 -2.14 11.56 -21.60
C GLY A 440 -2.86 11.11 -22.89
N ILE A 441 -3.98 10.39 -22.77
CA ILE A 441 -4.79 10.01 -23.94
C ILE A 441 -5.36 11.25 -24.64
N ALA A 442 -5.81 12.26 -23.89
CA ALA A 442 -6.34 13.49 -24.45
C ALA A 442 -5.25 14.26 -25.23
N GLU A 443 -4.02 14.30 -24.72
CA GLU A 443 -2.87 14.89 -25.43
C GLU A 443 -2.50 14.12 -26.68
N MET A 444 -2.25 12.80 -26.56
CA MET A 444 -1.86 11.93 -27.68
C MET A 444 -2.93 11.87 -28.80
N ALA A 445 -4.21 12.04 -28.45
CA ALA A 445 -5.31 12.07 -29.41
C ALA A 445 -5.55 13.46 -30.00
N GLY A 446 -4.88 14.50 -29.51
CA GLY A 446 -5.04 15.88 -29.98
C GLY A 446 -6.42 16.47 -29.66
N LEU A 447 -6.98 16.19 -28.48
CA LEU A 447 -8.29 16.71 -28.08
C LEU A 447 -8.23 18.24 -27.86
N PRO A 448 -9.40 18.94 -27.96
CA PRO A 448 -9.48 20.40 -27.78
C PRO A 448 -8.95 20.84 -26.41
N LYS A 449 -8.39 22.05 -26.33
CA LYS A 449 -7.83 22.62 -25.09
C LYS A 449 -8.82 22.69 -23.94
N GLU A 450 -10.11 22.83 -24.21
CA GLU A 450 -11.17 22.86 -23.19
C GLU A 450 -11.28 21.49 -22.49
N VAL A 451 -11.10 20.40 -23.24
CA VAL A 451 -11.09 19.04 -22.68
C VAL A 451 -9.84 18.84 -21.83
N ARG A 452 -8.67 19.32 -22.31
CA ARG A 452 -7.43 19.30 -21.55
C ARG A 452 -7.58 20.02 -20.21
N LYS A 453 -8.25 21.18 -20.14
CA LYS A 453 -8.52 21.85 -18.87
C LYS A 453 -9.29 20.96 -17.88
N SER A 454 -10.24 20.17 -18.37
CA SER A 454 -11.00 19.25 -17.53
C SER A 454 -10.15 18.05 -17.07
N THR A 455 -9.35 17.46 -17.97
CA THR A 455 -8.46 16.34 -17.61
C THR A 455 -7.34 16.79 -16.69
N ASP A 456 -6.72 17.95 -16.92
CA ASP A 456 -5.67 18.52 -16.09
C ASP A 456 -6.18 18.85 -14.67
N ALA A 457 -7.42 19.34 -14.56
CA ALA A 457 -8.05 19.59 -13.26
C ALA A 457 -8.32 18.28 -12.49
N LEU A 458 -8.71 17.20 -13.18
CA LEU A 458 -8.87 15.87 -12.59
C LEU A 458 -7.54 15.30 -12.16
N ASP A 459 -6.50 15.42 -12.99
CA ASP A 459 -5.14 14.91 -12.70
C ASP A 459 -4.50 15.65 -11.52
N ALA A 460 -4.61 16.97 -11.44
CA ALA A 460 -4.10 17.75 -10.32
C ALA A 460 -4.66 17.27 -8.96
N VAL A 461 -5.95 16.90 -8.93
CA VAL A 461 -6.58 16.32 -7.75
C VAL A 461 -6.12 14.87 -7.57
N GLY A 462 -5.97 14.10 -8.64
CA GLY A 462 -5.46 12.74 -8.63
C GLY A 462 -4.09 12.63 -7.96
N ASN A 463 -3.18 13.55 -8.26
CA ASN A 463 -1.86 13.60 -7.64
C ASN A 463 -1.91 13.93 -6.13
N THR A 464 -2.83 14.80 -5.72
CA THR A 464 -3.06 15.07 -4.30
C THR A 464 -3.63 13.85 -3.58
N THR A 465 -4.59 13.15 -4.17
CA THR A 465 -5.16 11.94 -3.56
C THR A 465 -4.15 10.80 -3.47
N LYS A 466 -3.31 10.60 -4.51
CA LYS A 466 -2.18 9.64 -4.46
C LYS A 466 -1.25 9.90 -3.27
N ALA A 467 -0.90 11.16 -3.00
CA ALA A 467 -0.05 11.52 -1.87
C ALA A 467 -0.73 11.27 -0.52
N VAL A 468 -1.98 11.69 -0.38
CA VAL A 468 -2.79 11.54 0.85
C VAL A 468 -2.99 10.05 1.20
N THR A 469 -3.28 9.22 0.21
CA THR A 469 -3.50 7.78 0.42
C THR A 469 -2.21 7.04 0.78
N LYS A 470 -1.06 7.45 0.26
CA LYS A 470 0.25 6.94 0.68
C LYS A 470 0.54 7.28 2.15
N GLY A 471 0.23 8.49 2.59
CA GLY A 471 0.33 8.87 4.02
C GLY A 471 -0.53 7.97 4.93
N TYR A 472 -1.77 7.71 4.54
CA TYR A 472 -2.66 6.77 5.23
C TYR A 472 -2.09 5.34 5.25
N ALA A 473 -1.61 4.84 4.12
CA ALA A 473 -1.03 3.51 4.01
C ALA A 473 0.18 3.33 4.94
N ILE A 474 1.05 4.35 5.02
CA ILE A 474 2.24 4.31 5.89
C ILE A 474 1.84 4.38 7.36
N GLY A 475 0.94 5.28 7.73
CA GLY A 475 0.47 5.40 9.12
C GLY A 475 -0.18 4.13 9.62
N SER A 476 -1.05 3.52 8.81
CA SER A 476 -1.70 2.25 9.14
C SER A 476 -0.72 1.07 9.15
N ALA A 477 0.26 1.03 8.25
CA ALA A 477 1.29 0.00 8.22
C ALA A 477 2.22 0.06 9.45
N GLY A 478 2.63 1.27 9.87
CA GLY A 478 3.46 1.45 11.05
C GLY A 478 2.77 0.96 12.34
N LEU A 479 1.51 1.37 12.53
CA LEU A 479 0.72 0.90 13.67
C LEU A 479 0.37 -0.59 13.56
N GLY A 480 0.05 -1.09 12.36
CA GLY A 480 -0.21 -2.51 12.11
C GLY A 480 1.01 -3.38 12.40
N ALA A 481 2.20 -2.90 12.08
CA ALA A 481 3.45 -3.59 12.41
C ALA A 481 3.72 -3.64 13.92
N LEU A 482 3.30 -2.61 14.69
CA LEU A 482 3.36 -2.69 16.16
C LEU A 482 2.43 -3.77 16.72
N VAL A 483 1.26 -3.97 16.10
CA VAL A 483 0.36 -5.07 16.47
C VAL A 483 0.98 -6.42 16.16
N LEU A 484 1.65 -6.56 14.99
CA LEU A 484 2.42 -7.75 14.64
C LEU A 484 3.58 -8.01 15.61
N PHE A 485 4.31 -6.97 15.99
CA PHE A 485 5.38 -7.06 17.00
C PHE A 485 4.82 -7.49 18.35
N ALA A 486 3.65 -6.95 18.76
CA ALA A 486 2.97 -7.38 19.97
C ALA A 486 2.59 -8.87 19.89
N ALA A 487 2.06 -9.32 18.74
CA ALA A 487 1.75 -10.72 18.51
C ALA A 487 3.01 -11.61 18.59
N TYR A 488 4.13 -11.19 17.99
CA TYR A 488 5.42 -11.89 18.12
C TYR A 488 5.84 -12.04 19.57
N ASN A 489 5.78 -10.98 20.35
CA ASN A 489 6.20 -10.99 21.75
C ASN A 489 5.30 -11.89 22.62
N GLU A 490 3.98 -11.82 22.42
CA GLU A 490 3.02 -12.65 23.15
C GLU A 490 3.11 -14.13 22.73
N ASP A 491 3.31 -14.42 21.45
CA ASP A 491 3.56 -15.78 20.96
C ASP A 491 4.87 -16.37 21.54
N LEU A 492 5.94 -15.59 21.58
CA LEU A 492 7.20 -16.02 22.19
C LEU A 492 7.02 -16.35 23.67
N LYS A 493 6.30 -15.50 24.42
CA LYS A 493 5.95 -15.78 25.83
C LYS A 493 5.12 -17.07 25.96
N TYR A 494 4.15 -17.27 25.07
CA TYR A 494 3.33 -18.47 25.07
C TYR A 494 4.17 -19.74 24.85
N PHE A 495 5.05 -19.75 23.85
CA PHE A 495 5.92 -20.91 23.59
C PHE A 495 6.90 -21.19 24.73
N VAL A 496 7.46 -20.15 25.34
CA VAL A 496 8.36 -20.30 26.49
C VAL A 496 7.62 -20.85 27.70
N ALA A 497 6.43 -20.33 28.01
CA ALA A 497 5.61 -20.75 29.15
C ALA A 497 5.10 -22.19 29.02
N ASN A 498 4.84 -22.65 27.80
CA ASN A 498 4.31 -23.98 27.50
C ASN A 498 5.38 -24.97 27.00
N ALA A 499 6.66 -24.64 27.19
CA ALA A 499 7.77 -25.44 26.68
C ALA A 499 7.88 -26.80 27.42
N GLY A 500 7.59 -27.90 26.72
CA GLY A 500 7.77 -29.26 27.17
C GLY A 500 9.26 -29.68 27.25
N PRO A 501 9.56 -30.89 27.76
CA PRO A 501 10.94 -31.35 27.92
C PRO A 501 11.80 -31.33 26.64
N ASN A 502 11.19 -31.59 25.50
CA ASN A 502 11.82 -31.64 24.18
C ASN A 502 11.58 -30.40 23.32
N SER A 503 10.91 -29.39 23.85
CA SER A 503 10.61 -28.17 23.10
C SER A 503 11.88 -27.38 22.79
N TYR A 504 11.92 -26.77 21.59
CA TYR A 504 12.97 -25.84 21.21
C TYR A 504 13.09 -24.67 22.20
N PHE A 505 11.98 -24.26 22.81
CA PHE A 505 11.88 -23.13 23.74
C PHE A 505 12.25 -23.48 25.20
N LYS A 506 12.63 -24.73 25.48
CA LYS A 506 13.01 -25.12 26.84
C LYS A 506 14.23 -24.34 27.31
N GLY A 507 14.09 -23.68 28.46
CA GLY A 507 15.17 -22.89 29.08
C GLY A 507 15.45 -21.55 28.38
N VAL A 508 14.63 -21.18 27.42
CA VAL A 508 14.71 -19.86 26.76
C VAL A 508 14.14 -18.80 27.70
N ALA A 509 14.91 -17.74 27.93
CA ALA A 509 14.53 -16.59 28.75
C ALA A 509 14.90 -15.28 27.99
N PRO A 510 14.04 -14.80 27.09
CA PRO A 510 14.34 -13.58 26.34
C PRO A 510 14.40 -12.38 27.29
N ASP A 511 15.39 -11.52 27.09
CA ASP A 511 15.55 -10.26 27.83
C ASP A 511 15.61 -9.10 26.83
N PHE A 512 14.57 -8.28 26.82
CA PHE A 512 14.44 -7.11 25.95
C PHE A 512 14.93 -5.81 26.59
N SER A 513 15.66 -5.88 27.71
CA SER A 513 16.24 -4.70 28.31
C SER A 513 17.29 -4.05 27.42
N LEU A 514 17.35 -2.72 27.43
CA LEU A 514 18.33 -1.96 26.64
C LEU A 514 19.77 -2.14 27.12
N ASN A 515 19.97 -2.75 28.30
CA ASN A 515 21.29 -3.15 28.82
C ASN A 515 21.81 -4.40 28.13
N ASN A 516 20.98 -5.18 27.47
CA ASN A 516 21.37 -6.35 26.73
C ASN A 516 22.02 -5.96 25.39
N PRO A 517 23.32 -6.26 25.16
CA PRO A 517 23.98 -5.84 23.91
C PRO A 517 23.40 -6.50 22.66
N TYR A 518 22.78 -7.68 22.78
CA TYR A 518 22.09 -8.33 21.65
C TYR A 518 20.84 -7.59 21.25
N VAL A 519 20.13 -6.96 22.19
CA VAL A 519 18.99 -6.07 21.92
C VAL A 519 19.46 -4.84 21.17
N VAL A 520 20.54 -4.21 21.61
CA VAL A 520 21.12 -3.03 20.93
C VAL A 520 21.57 -3.39 19.52
N ALA A 521 22.25 -4.53 19.35
CA ALA A 521 22.68 -5.02 18.04
C ALA A 521 21.47 -5.28 17.12
N GLY A 522 20.42 -5.91 17.64
CA GLY A 522 19.17 -6.13 16.91
C GLY A 522 18.50 -4.82 16.48
N LEU A 523 18.38 -3.83 17.37
CA LEU A 523 17.82 -2.50 17.06
C LEU A 523 18.61 -1.80 15.94
N LEU A 524 19.94 -1.80 16.02
CA LEU A 524 20.79 -1.16 15.01
C LEU A 524 20.67 -1.88 13.66
N PHE A 525 20.69 -3.22 13.67
CA PHE A 525 20.53 -4.01 12.45
C PHE A 525 19.15 -3.77 11.82
N GLY A 526 18.08 -3.83 12.61
CA GLY A 526 16.73 -3.54 12.14
C GLY A 526 16.57 -2.11 11.63
N GLY A 527 17.15 -1.13 12.33
CA GLY A 527 17.12 0.27 11.94
C GLY A 527 17.84 0.58 10.62
N MET A 528 18.88 -0.19 10.30
CA MET A 528 19.62 -0.09 9.04
C MET A 528 18.80 -0.58 7.84
N LEU A 529 17.99 -1.62 8.01
CA LEU A 529 17.33 -2.32 6.89
C LEU A 529 16.43 -1.43 6.02
N PRO A 530 15.57 -0.53 6.53
CA PRO A 530 14.76 0.35 5.70
C PRO A 530 15.58 1.31 4.83
N TYR A 531 16.71 1.81 5.35
CA TYR A 531 17.62 2.65 4.56
C TYR A 531 18.28 1.89 3.43
N LEU A 532 18.79 0.67 3.73
CA LEU A 532 19.40 -0.17 2.71
C LEU A 532 18.38 -0.58 1.65
N PHE A 533 17.17 -0.96 2.07
CA PHE A 533 16.09 -1.31 1.16
C PHE A 533 15.69 -0.14 0.25
N ALA A 534 15.53 1.05 0.81
CA ALA A 534 15.22 2.25 0.05
C ALA A 534 16.33 2.61 -0.95
N ALA A 535 17.60 2.52 -0.53
CA ALA A 535 18.75 2.74 -1.40
C ALA A 535 18.78 1.77 -2.59
N LEU A 536 18.51 0.48 -2.33
CA LEU A 536 18.42 -0.54 -3.38
C LEU A 536 17.27 -0.24 -4.35
N GLY A 537 16.10 0.17 -3.83
CA GLY A 537 14.95 0.55 -4.65
C GLY A 537 15.24 1.75 -5.57
N MET A 538 15.83 2.81 -5.01
CA MET A 538 16.22 3.99 -5.80
C MET A 538 17.25 3.67 -6.88
N THR A 539 18.27 2.89 -6.54
CA THR A 539 19.29 2.45 -7.50
C THR A 539 18.68 1.59 -8.61
N ALA A 540 17.70 0.75 -8.26
CA ALA A 540 16.97 -0.07 -9.23
C ALA A 540 16.20 0.79 -10.24
N VAL A 541 15.53 1.86 -9.79
CA VAL A 541 14.86 2.83 -10.69
C VAL A 541 15.87 3.49 -11.62
N GLY A 542 17.02 3.96 -11.10
CA GLY A 542 18.06 4.57 -11.94
C GLY A 542 18.59 3.65 -13.03
N ARG A 543 18.79 2.35 -12.70
CA ARG A 543 19.23 1.35 -13.71
C ARG A 543 18.12 1.04 -14.73
N ALA A 544 16.89 0.93 -14.30
CA ALA A 544 15.75 0.72 -15.18
C ALA A 544 15.54 1.92 -16.13
N ALA A 545 15.60 3.14 -15.60
CA ALA A 545 15.53 4.37 -16.39
C ALA A 545 16.65 4.45 -17.43
N SER A 546 17.88 4.10 -17.06
CA SER A 546 19.01 4.07 -18.03
C SER A 546 18.74 3.17 -19.22
N SER A 547 18.10 2.01 -19.01
CA SER A 547 17.77 1.10 -20.10
C SER A 547 16.74 1.70 -21.09
N ILE A 548 15.78 2.46 -20.57
CA ILE A 548 14.78 3.18 -21.38
C ILE A 548 15.44 4.34 -22.14
N VAL A 549 16.29 5.11 -21.48
CA VAL A 549 17.05 6.19 -22.12
C VAL A 549 17.82 5.67 -23.34
N GLU A 550 18.54 4.56 -23.20
CA GLU A 550 19.27 3.93 -24.30
C GLU A 550 18.35 3.49 -25.44
N GLU A 551 17.20 2.89 -25.11
CA GLU A 551 16.23 2.44 -26.12
C GLU A 551 15.59 3.61 -26.87
N VAL A 552 15.18 4.66 -26.19
CA VAL A 552 14.58 5.86 -26.80
C VAL A 552 15.61 6.53 -27.73
N ARG A 553 16.85 6.73 -27.26
CA ARG A 553 17.94 7.27 -28.07
C ARG A 553 18.24 6.39 -29.30
N ARG A 554 18.18 5.06 -29.15
CA ARG A 554 18.35 4.12 -30.25
C ARG A 554 17.26 4.33 -31.31
N GLN A 555 16.01 4.38 -30.91
CA GLN A 555 14.89 4.56 -31.84
C GLN A 555 14.97 5.89 -32.58
N PHE A 556 15.30 7.00 -31.88
CA PHE A 556 15.48 8.30 -32.53
C PHE A 556 16.62 8.32 -33.57
N ARG A 557 17.71 7.59 -33.31
CA ARG A 557 18.82 7.47 -34.27
C ARG A 557 18.49 6.58 -35.48
N GLU A 558 17.86 5.43 -35.22
CA GLU A 558 17.58 4.45 -36.28
C GLU A 558 16.35 4.84 -37.11
N ARG A 559 15.41 5.61 -36.51
CA ARG A 559 14.18 6.06 -37.17
C ARG A 559 13.98 7.58 -36.99
N PRO A 560 14.74 8.42 -37.72
CA PRO A 560 14.64 9.87 -37.61
C PRO A 560 13.23 10.43 -37.94
N GLY A 561 12.44 9.67 -38.71
CA GLY A 561 11.06 10.00 -39.05
C GLY A 561 10.12 10.06 -37.82
N ILE A 562 10.51 9.45 -36.68
CA ILE A 562 9.75 9.54 -35.42
C ILE A 562 9.65 11.01 -34.98
N MET A 563 10.79 11.70 -34.90
CA MET A 563 10.82 13.12 -34.48
C MET A 563 10.05 14.05 -35.43
N GLN A 564 9.88 13.62 -36.67
CA GLN A 564 9.12 14.35 -37.69
C GLN A 564 7.64 13.94 -37.73
N GLY A 565 7.20 13.02 -36.87
CA GLY A 565 5.83 12.48 -36.82
C GLY A 565 5.45 11.60 -38.02
N ARG A 566 6.46 11.12 -38.81
CA ARG A 566 6.24 10.25 -39.98
C ARG A 566 6.26 8.77 -39.64
N ASP A 567 7.12 8.38 -38.70
CA ASP A 567 7.25 7.00 -38.23
C ASP A 567 6.67 6.84 -36.83
N LYS A 568 6.08 5.68 -36.57
CA LYS A 568 5.58 5.34 -35.22
C LYS A 568 6.72 4.75 -34.37
N PRO A 569 6.83 5.14 -33.09
CA PRO A 569 7.74 4.46 -32.15
C PRO A 569 7.36 2.99 -31.91
N ASP A 570 8.34 2.20 -31.53
CA ASP A 570 8.14 0.83 -31.06
C ASP A 570 7.90 0.83 -29.55
N TYR A 571 6.67 1.12 -29.14
CA TYR A 571 6.25 1.18 -27.73
C TYR A 571 6.36 -0.20 -27.04
N GLY A 572 6.02 -1.29 -27.76
CA GLY A 572 6.01 -2.64 -27.19
C GLY A 572 7.40 -3.07 -26.73
N ARG A 573 8.45 -2.68 -27.47
CA ARG A 573 9.84 -2.96 -27.10
C ARG A 573 10.26 -2.22 -25.85
N ALA A 574 9.87 -0.95 -25.68
CA ALA A 574 10.14 -0.17 -24.48
C ALA A 574 9.50 -0.83 -23.23
N VAL A 575 8.23 -1.22 -23.33
CA VAL A 575 7.51 -1.93 -22.25
C VAL A 575 8.18 -3.26 -21.89
N ASP A 576 8.56 -4.09 -22.89
CA ASP A 576 9.19 -5.41 -22.63
C ASP A 576 10.56 -5.26 -21.96
N MET A 577 11.38 -4.34 -22.44
CA MET A 577 12.71 -4.08 -21.86
C MET A 577 12.59 -3.64 -20.41
N LEU A 578 11.71 -2.69 -20.15
CA LEU A 578 11.51 -2.17 -18.81
C LEU A 578 10.93 -3.22 -17.86
N THR A 579 9.99 -4.05 -18.34
CA THR A 579 9.44 -5.16 -17.55
C THR A 579 10.53 -6.13 -17.10
N ARG A 580 11.45 -6.48 -18.03
CA ARG A 580 12.60 -7.35 -17.71
C ARG A 580 13.54 -6.70 -16.71
N ALA A 581 13.84 -5.42 -16.88
CA ALA A 581 14.70 -4.67 -15.98
C ALA A 581 14.07 -4.62 -14.58
N ALA A 582 12.80 -4.25 -14.46
CA ALA A 582 12.10 -4.17 -13.19
C ALA A 582 12.07 -5.51 -12.43
N ILE A 583 11.76 -6.61 -13.11
CA ILE A 583 11.76 -7.95 -12.50
C ILE A 583 13.16 -8.34 -12.00
N LYS A 584 14.19 -8.06 -12.77
CA LYS A 584 15.58 -8.37 -12.38
C LYS A 584 16.01 -7.54 -11.16
N GLU A 585 15.72 -6.26 -11.17
CA GLU A 585 16.15 -5.31 -10.15
C GLU A 585 15.41 -5.49 -8.82
N MET A 586 14.17 -6.01 -8.81
CA MET A 586 13.42 -6.22 -7.57
C MET A 586 13.87 -7.46 -6.78
N ILE A 587 14.62 -8.41 -7.36
CA ILE A 587 14.95 -9.69 -6.71
C ILE A 587 15.70 -9.46 -5.39
N ILE A 588 16.81 -8.74 -5.44
CA ILE A 588 17.66 -8.52 -4.25
C ILE A 588 16.93 -7.75 -3.14
N PRO A 589 16.29 -6.59 -3.43
CA PRO A 589 15.54 -5.89 -2.41
C PRO A 589 14.41 -6.73 -1.80
N SER A 590 13.69 -7.53 -2.59
CA SER A 590 12.59 -8.36 -2.09
C SER A 590 13.05 -9.50 -1.16
N LEU A 591 14.27 -10.01 -1.36
CA LEU A 591 14.85 -11.04 -0.48
C LEU A 591 15.26 -10.47 0.88
N LEU A 592 15.61 -9.19 0.95
CA LEU A 592 16.13 -8.57 2.17
C LEU A 592 15.20 -8.72 3.38
N PRO A 593 13.91 -8.35 3.32
CA PRO A 593 13.00 -8.47 4.47
C PRO A 593 12.62 -9.90 4.81
N VAL A 594 12.71 -10.82 3.87
CA VAL A 594 12.42 -12.26 4.09
C VAL A 594 13.58 -12.94 4.78
N LEU A 595 14.79 -12.70 4.31
CA LEU A 595 15.99 -13.39 4.82
C LEU A 595 16.54 -12.75 6.09
N SER A 596 16.41 -11.45 6.28
CA SER A 596 17.03 -10.75 7.41
C SER A 596 16.59 -11.25 8.80
N PRO A 597 15.31 -11.57 9.08
CA PRO A 597 14.92 -12.14 10.38
C PRO A 597 15.55 -13.51 10.61
N ILE A 598 15.57 -14.36 9.59
CA ILE A 598 16.08 -15.73 9.67
C ILE A 598 17.61 -15.70 9.87
N VAL A 599 18.31 -14.99 9.00
CA VAL A 599 19.77 -14.89 9.05
C VAL A 599 20.23 -14.20 10.33
N GLY A 600 19.55 -13.09 10.71
CA GLY A 600 19.84 -12.38 11.95
C GLY A 600 19.69 -13.26 13.19
N TYR A 601 18.59 -14.03 13.26
CA TYR A 601 18.37 -14.98 14.34
C TYR A 601 19.52 -16.00 14.46
N PHE A 602 19.87 -16.68 13.38
CA PHE A 602 20.91 -17.72 13.42
C PHE A 602 22.32 -17.17 13.66
N ILE A 603 22.65 -15.99 13.11
CA ILE A 603 23.92 -15.34 13.41
C ILE A 603 24.05 -15.09 14.91
N ILE A 604 23.07 -14.46 15.54
CA ILE A 604 23.11 -14.18 16.99
C ILE A 604 23.11 -15.48 17.81
N TYR A 605 22.34 -16.49 17.41
CA TYR A 605 22.33 -17.80 18.05
C TYR A 605 23.74 -18.41 18.16
N PHE A 606 24.50 -18.39 17.07
CA PHE A 606 25.85 -18.93 17.04
C PHE A 606 26.86 -18.03 17.77
N VAL A 607 26.78 -16.72 17.59
CA VAL A 607 27.67 -15.75 18.25
C VAL A 607 27.51 -15.78 19.77
N ALA A 608 26.28 -15.99 20.26
CA ALA A 608 26.02 -16.12 21.71
C ALA A 608 26.31 -17.51 22.30
N GLY A 609 26.94 -18.40 21.53
CA GLY A 609 27.44 -19.72 22.01
C GLY A 609 26.43 -20.86 21.91
N GLY A 610 25.29 -20.67 21.23
CA GLY A 610 24.30 -21.72 21.04
C GLY A 610 23.50 -22.08 22.29
N GLY A 611 22.81 -23.23 22.27
CA GLY A 611 22.03 -23.72 23.40
C GLY A 611 20.91 -22.77 23.84
N ALA A 612 20.47 -22.88 25.09
CA ALA A 612 19.39 -22.02 25.62
C ALA A 612 19.79 -20.53 25.70
N GLN A 613 21.05 -20.25 26.02
CA GLN A 613 21.59 -18.89 26.07
C GLN A 613 21.59 -18.25 24.66
N GLY A 614 22.08 -18.98 23.66
CA GLY A 614 22.08 -18.51 22.28
C GLY A 614 20.70 -18.27 21.75
N LYS A 615 19.72 -19.15 22.05
CA LYS A 615 18.32 -18.97 21.72
C LYS A 615 17.72 -17.73 22.38
N SER A 616 17.97 -17.52 23.68
CA SER A 616 17.49 -16.35 24.42
C SER A 616 18.01 -15.04 23.82
N ALA A 617 19.32 -14.99 23.53
CA ALA A 617 19.95 -13.84 22.89
C ALA A 617 19.37 -13.59 21.47
N ALA A 618 19.19 -14.66 20.67
CA ALA A 618 18.67 -14.56 19.31
C ALA A 618 17.23 -14.08 19.27
N PHE A 619 16.34 -14.57 20.14
CA PHE A 619 14.96 -14.08 20.22
C PHE A 619 14.89 -12.62 20.72
N SER A 620 15.73 -12.25 21.68
CA SER A 620 15.83 -10.87 22.15
C SER A 620 16.29 -9.92 21.03
N ALA A 621 17.34 -10.32 20.29
CA ALA A 621 17.85 -9.55 19.16
C ALA A 621 16.84 -9.47 18.01
N LEU A 622 16.13 -10.57 17.72
CA LEU A 622 15.10 -10.60 16.67
C LEU A 622 13.94 -9.64 17.00
N GLY A 623 13.41 -9.68 18.22
CA GLY A 623 12.35 -8.73 18.62
C GLY A 623 12.81 -7.28 18.56
N ALA A 624 14.05 -7.01 19.00
CA ALA A 624 14.64 -5.67 18.89
C ALA A 624 14.84 -5.24 17.43
N MET A 625 15.25 -6.15 16.54
CA MET A 625 15.35 -5.92 15.11
C MET A 625 14.01 -5.54 14.50
N LEU A 626 12.91 -6.24 14.84
CA LEU A 626 11.58 -5.92 14.36
C LEU A 626 11.18 -4.49 14.75
N LEU A 627 11.43 -4.10 16.01
CA LEU A 627 11.15 -2.75 16.48
C LEU A 627 12.01 -1.72 15.74
N GLY A 628 13.28 -1.99 15.50
CA GLY A 628 14.17 -1.15 14.71
C GLY A 628 13.66 -0.92 13.30
N VAL A 629 13.22 -2.00 12.62
CA VAL A 629 12.60 -1.92 11.28
C VAL A 629 11.33 -1.06 11.28
N ILE A 630 10.47 -1.21 12.28
CA ILE A 630 9.21 -0.45 12.39
C ILE A 630 9.52 1.04 12.55
N VAL A 631 10.36 1.39 13.52
CA VAL A 631 10.64 2.80 13.86
C VAL A 631 11.30 3.52 12.68
N THR A 632 12.42 2.99 12.18
CA THR A 632 13.12 3.65 11.06
C THR A 632 12.36 3.56 9.76
N GLY A 633 11.67 2.44 9.51
CA GLY A 633 10.84 2.26 8.33
C GLY A 633 9.70 3.27 8.25
N LEU A 634 9.03 3.54 9.37
CA LEU A 634 7.99 4.56 9.44
C LEU A 634 8.52 5.95 9.05
N PHE A 635 9.64 6.38 9.63
CA PHE A 635 10.23 7.69 9.32
C PHE A 635 10.73 7.78 7.88
N VAL A 636 11.40 6.75 7.38
CA VAL A 636 11.89 6.68 5.99
C VAL A 636 10.72 6.75 5.01
N ALA A 637 9.66 5.95 5.22
CA ALA A 637 8.51 5.93 4.33
C ALA A 637 7.76 7.27 4.31
N ILE A 638 7.49 7.90 5.47
CA ILE A 638 6.83 9.21 5.54
C ILE A 638 7.69 10.29 4.87
N SER A 639 8.98 10.34 5.20
CA SER A 639 9.92 11.29 4.62
C SER A 639 9.92 11.21 3.10
N MET A 640 10.10 10.01 2.55
CA MET A 640 10.22 9.80 1.12
C MET A 640 8.92 10.11 0.37
N THR A 641 7.78 9.64 0.86
CA THR A 641 6.50 9.83 0.16
C THR A 641 6.03 11.27 0.22
N SER A 642 6.09 11.92 1.38
CA SER A 642 5.67 13.31 1.54
C SER A 642 6.63 14.28 0.82
N GLY A 643 7.94 14.03 0.90
CA GLY A 643 8.96 14.85 0.21
C GLY A 643 8.83 14.75 -1.31
N GLY A 644 8.71 13.53 -1.86
CA GLY A 644 8.51 13.33 -3.29
C GLY A 644 7.22 13.96 -3.80
N GLY A 645 6.11 13.82 -3.05
CA GLY A 645 4.85 14.48 -3.40
C GLY A 645 4.91 16.01 -3.33
N ALA A 646 5.71 16.55 -2.42
CA ALA A 646 5.92 17.99 -2.33
C ALA A 646 6.73 18.54 -3.52
N TRP A 647 7.74 17.80 -4.01
CA TRP A 647 8.49 18.17 -5.22
C TRP A 647 7.61 18.18 -6.47
N ASP A 648 6.82 17.12 -6.69
CA ASP A 648 5.93 17.02 -7.83
C ASP A 648 4.91 18.17 -7.86
N ASN A 649 4.25 18.42 -6.73
CA ASN A 649 3.29 19.52 -6.64
C ASN A 649 3.94 20.90 -6.67
N ALA A 650 5.21 21.05 -6.32
CA ALA A 650 5.95 22.30 -6.53
C ALA A 650 6.21 22.56 -8.03
N LYS A 651 6.49 21.51 -8.83
CA LYS A 651 6.56 21.59 -10.30
C LYS A 651 5.22 22.06 -10.87
N LYS A 652 4.11 21.41 -10.48
CA LYS A 652 2.76 21.78 -10.94
C LYS A 652 2.36 23.20 -10.54
N TYR A 653 2.71 23.63 -9.33
CA TYR A 653 2.48 25.01 -8.89
C TYR A 653 3.19 26.04 -9.77
N ILE A 654 4.39 25.74 -10.27
CA ILE A 654 5.08 26.59 -11.22
C ILE A 654 4.41 26.53 -12.60
N GLU A 655 4.02 25.33 -13.06
CA GLU A 655 3.32 25.15 -14.35
C GLU A 655 1.99 25.92 -14.42
N ASP A 656 1.31 26.11 -13.29
CA ASP A 656 0.08 26.91 -13.15
C ASP A 656 0.33 28.44 -13.34
N GLY A 657 1.54 28.84 -13.71
CA GLY A 657 1.90 30.23 -14.05
C GLY A 657 2.68 30.96 -12.97
N HIS A 658 3.05 30.33 -11.86
CA HIS A 658 3.88 30.94 -10.83
C HIS A 658 5.38 30.93 -11.25
N TYR A 659 6.13 31.93 -10.80
CA TYR A 659 7.60 32.04 -11.02
C TYR A 659 8.03 31.88 -12.48
N GLY A 660 7.22 32.35 -13.42
CA GLY A 660 7.52 32.34 -14.85
C GLY A 660 6.84 31.22 -15.65
N GLY A 661 6.15 30.28 -14.97
CA GLY A 661 5.36 29.24 -15.60
C GLY A 661 6.18 28.15 -16.30
N LYS A 662 5.48 27.36 -17.09
CA LYS A 662 6.08 26.23 -17.83
C LYS A 662 7.18 26.71 -18.80
N GLY A 663 8.33 26.04 -18.77
CA GLY A 663 9.50 26.36 -19.60
C GLY A 663 10.47 27.41 -18.99
N SER A 664 10.12 28.05 -17.88
CA SER A 664 11.04 28.94 -17.15
C SER A 664 12.21 28.20 -16.51
N ASP A 665 13.25 28.93 -16.07
CA ASP A 665 14.37 28.31 -15.36
C ASP A 665 13.95 27.73 -14.00
N ALA A 666 12.96 28.37 -13.33
CA ALA A 666 12.34 27.81 -12.14
C ALA A 666 11.64 26.49 -12.42
N HIS A 667 10.92 26.38 -13.54
CA HIS A 667 10.31 25.12 -13.97
C HIS A 667 11.35 24.01 -14.22
N LYS A 668 12.45 24.32 -14.92
CA LYS A 668 13.54 23.35 -15.15
C LYS A 668 14.15 22.86 -13.83
N ALA A 669 14.35 23.75 -12.87
CA ALA A 669 14.83 23.39 -11.54
C ALA A 669 13.80 22.50 -10.80
N ALA A 670 12.50 22.79 -10.91
CA ALA A 670 11.45 21.99 -10.32
C ALA A 670 11.34 20.59 -10.94
N VAL A 671 11.51 20.46 -12.26
CA VAL A 671 11.60 19.16 -12.96
C VAL A 671 12.75 18.32 -12.40
N THR A 672 13.91 18.93 -12.11
CA THR A 672 15.02 18.20 -11.47
C THR A 672 14.63 17.67 -10.08
N GLY A 673 13.94 18.47 -9.28
CA GLY A 673 13.47 18.04 -7.97
C GLY A 673 12.44 16.91 -8.06
N ASP A 674 11.50 16.99 -9.01
CA ASP A 674 10.51 15.97 -9.27
C ASP A 674 11.17 14.65 -9.71
N THR A 675 12.14 14.69 -10.62
CA THR A 675 12.95 13.54 -11.03
C THR A 675 13.64 12.83 -9.84
N VAL A 676 14.10 13.59 -8.83
CA VAL A 676 14.63 13.04 -7.57
C VAL A 676 13.49 12.51 -6.70
N GLY A 677 12.36 13.21 -6.66
CA GLY A 677 11.18 12.89 -5.86
C GLY A 677 10.42 11.64 -6.33
N ASP A 678 10.46 11.34 -7.63
CA ASP A 678 9.75 10.22 -8.22
C ASP A 678 10.11 8.85 -7.63
N PRO A 679 11.38 8.42 -7.61
CA PRO A 679 11.73 7.16 -6.93
C PRO A 679 11.48 7.21 -5.42
N TYR A 680 11.48 8.41 -4.80
CA TYR A 680 11.10 8.61 -3.40
C TYR A 680 9.63 8.27 -3.17
N LYS A 681 8.71 8.97 -3.86
CA LYS A 681 7.26 8.90 -3.57
C LYS A 681 6.57 7.64 -4.11
N ASP A 682 7.09 7.04 -5.19
CA ASP A 682 6.36 6.01 -5.93
C ASP A 682 7.05 4.64 -5.93
N THR A 683 8.33 4.55 -5.52
CA THR A 683 9.06 3.28 -5.45
C THR A 683 9.57 2.99 -4.05
N ALA A 684 10.62 3.68 -3.61
CA ALA A 684 11.32 3.34 -2.39
C ALA A 684 10.48 3.59 -1.14
N GLY A 685 9.88 4.78 -0.99
CA GLY A 685 9.05 5.13 0.16
C GLY A 685 7.88 4.17 0.38
N PRO A 686 6.99 3.99 -0.60
CA PRO A 686 5.86 3.07 -0.45
C PRO A 686 6.26 1.61 -0.28
N ALA A 687 7.34 1.15 -0.90
CA ALA A 687 7.79 -0.24 -0.78
C ALA A 687 8.36 -0.58 0.62
N VAL A 688 8.70 0.41 1.43
CA VAL A 688 9.05 0.20 2.86
C VAL A 688 7.84 -0.36 3.65
N ASN A 689 6.60 -0.05 3.26
CA ASN A 689 5.40 -0.57 3.93
C ASN A 689 5.33 -2.11 3.92
N PRO A 690 5.31 -2.80 2.77
CA PRO A 690 5.35 -4.25 2.74
C PRO A 690 6.65 -4.81 3.35
N MET A 691 7.78 -4.11 3.23
CA MET A 691 9.03 -4.51 3.87
C MET A 691 8.88 -4.64 5.39
N ILE A 692 8.30 -3.65 6.07
CA ILE A 692 8.10 -3.67 7.52
C ILE A 692 7.20 -4.86 7.90
N LYS A 693 6.09 -5.05 7.20
CA LYS A 693 5.11 -6.10 7.51
C LYS A 693 5.67 -7.50 7.28
N ILE A 694 6.27 -7.74 6.12
CA ILE A 694 6.82 -9.07 5.79
C ILE A 694 7.94 -9.48 6.74
N THR A 695 8.78 -8.54 7.17
CA THR A 695 9.82 -8.81 8.16
C THR A 695 9.22 -9.30 9.48
N ASN A 696 8.14 -8.67 9.96
CA ASN A 696 7.43 -9.05 11.17
C ASN A 696 6.71 -10.40 11.04
N ILE A 697 6.05 -10.66 9.89
CA ILE A 697 5.36 -11.93 9.63
C ILE A 697 6.35 -13.09 9.53
N VAL A 698 7.48 -12.90 8.87
CA VAL A 698 8.53 -13.94 8.79
C VAL A 698 9.06 -14.30 10.18
N ALA A 699 9.21 -13.31 11.07
CA ALA A 699 9.60 -13.59 12.46
C ALA A 699 8.54 -14.41 13.22
N LEU A 700 7.23 -14.12 13.03
CA LEU A 700 6.14 -14.93 13.59
C LEU A 700 6.15 -16.36 13.05
N LEU A 701 6.33 -16.53 11.74
CA LEU A 701 6.43 -17.87 11.13
C LEU A 701 7.68 -18.61 11.57
N LEU A 702 8.79 -17.91 11.82
CA LEU A 702 10.00 -18.51 12.35
C LEU A 702 9.76 -19.10 13.76
N LEU A 703 9.00 -18.40 14.62
CA LEU A 703 8.59 -18.97 15.93
C LEU A 703 7.79 -20.25 15.73
N ALA A 704 6.83 -20.26 14.80
CA ALA A 704 6.02 -21.44 14.52
C ALA A 704 6.86 -22.62 14.00
N VAL A 705 7.78 -22.37 13.04
CA VAL A 705 8.71 -23.40 12.52
C VAL A 705 9.61 -23.97 13.60
N LEU A 706 10.10 -23.14 14.51
CA LEU A 706 10.97 -23.61 15.62
C LEU A 706 10.18 -24.33 16.72
N ALA A 707 8.85 -24.17 16.77
CA ALA A 707 7.97 -24.87 17.70
C ALA A 707 7.57 -26.26 17.22
N HIS A 708 7.56 -26.51 15.92
CA HIS A 708 7.32 -27.81 15.28
C HIS A 708 8.60 -28.64 15.19
#